data_763cd6b4330e4790b5e87327a6731e00
#
_entry.id   763cd6b4330e4790b5e87327a6731e00
#
_cell.length_a   1.000
_cell.length_b   1.000
_cell.length_c   1.000
_cell.angle_alpha   90.00
_cell.angle_beta   90.00
_cell.angle_gamma   90.00
#
_symmetry.space_group_name_H-M   'P 1'
#
loop_
_entity.id
_entity.type
_entity.pdbx_description
1 polymer ?
#
loop_
_entity_poly.entity_id
_entity_poly.type
_entity_poly.pdbx_seq_one_letter_code
_entity_poly.pdbx_strand_id
1 'polypeptide(L)'
;MKKKQMRMLLVTGILAAALTACGSPEKSSAPAVSAGTDTGLNAESKPATQYTIDANQQVYALLDFADTTELENANRGFLAAPDTLDLRGEEGRAVWTQDAYAFLDKDAPDTANPSLWRNAQLNHIYGLFEVTDGIYQVRGYDIANITFVRSEHGWIVMDCGSSSRYTAGEALKFFRSEMGDGRIVAVVVSHAHVDHYGGIEGLIAPEEVADRSLPLDEQLASGKTAIIVPKGYADAVMKENVFVGTAMKRRAFFQYGSMLPYGEQGRLSVGIGLTAVQNGVGYIAPSYEAAEPVFETTIDGVRAIFQQTPGTESPAEMNTYFPDSKALWMAENCSGTMHNLYTLRGAEVRDANGWARYITEAQSLFPDAEVVFQAHNWPHWGKENVSEYLTNTAAVYKFIHDQTLLYINEGYTSTEIASMIQLPEDLEKVWYTRQYYGTLKHNVKAVYQKYMGWYDANPIHLDELEPSEYAKKLVAYLGDAGRVLEMARADYEKGEYQWVAQITNTLVFADPENREARCLCADALEQLGYQAESGAWRNAYLVAAFELRNGTGQYPKAAKLGVGTTAQGMDAQTMLDYMGIVMDTEKLQDRSLTINLKLTDADDYLLKLHHGVLLYYKDALSDDADLTISMPRIGILAITSGNQEKIEKLITVEKGDAALFQTLCDSMAAFDLYFNIIEP
;
A
#
# COMPACT_ATOMS: atom_id res chain seq x y z
N MET A 1 -10.68 -38.00 -5.60
CA MET A 1 -11.76 -38.68 -4.84
C MET A 1 -11.30 -39.31 -3.52
N LYS A 2 -10.40 -38.71 -2.74
CA LYS A 2 -9.98 -39.26 -1.42
C LYS A 2 -9.79 -38.19 -0.32
N LYS A 3 -10.18 -36.93 -0.52
CA LYS A 3 -10.17 -35.87 0.53
C LYS A 3 -11.51 -35.67 1.25
N LYS A 4 -12.56 -36.48 0.96
CA LYS A 4 -13.91 -36.36 1.54
C LYS A 4 -14.19 -37.22 2.78
N GLN A 5 -13.22 -37.94 3.34
CA GLN A 5 -13.49 -38.90 4.44
C GLN A 5 -12.86 -38.58 5.80
N MET A 6 -12.25 -37.42 6.02
CA MET A 6 -11.56 -37.14 7.29
C MET A 6 -12.08 -35.92 8.07
N ARG A 7 -13.30 -35.48 7.80
CA ARG A 7 -13.93 -34.37 8.56
C ARG A 7 -15.25 -34.74 9.28
N MET A 8 -15.54 -36.00 9.49
CA MET A 8 -16.78 -36.43 10.14
C MET A 8 -16.51 -37.38 11.28
N LEU A 9 -15.84 -36.93 12.33
CA LEU A 9 -15.81 -37.56 13.66
C LEU A 9 -15.10 -36.57 14.62
N LEU A 10 -15.88 -35.76 15.32
CA LEU A 10 -15.68 -35.25 16.68
C LEU A 10 -16.64 -34.07 16.96
N VAL A 11 -17.92 -34.41 17.09
CA VAL A 11 -18.87 -33.58 17.85
C VAL A 11 -19.71 -34.54 18.67
N THR A 12 -19.31 -34.78 19.89
CA THR A 12 -20.21 -35.17 20.98
C THR A 12 -19.53 -35.05 22.34
N GLY A 13 -20.14 -34.29 23.21
CA GLY A 13 -19.92 -34.25 24.65
C GLY A 13 -19.07 -33.08 25.13
N ILE A 14 -19.61 -32.10 25.78
CA ILE A 14 -20.13 -32.07 27.14
C ILE A 14 -20.79 -30.69 27.38
N LEU A 15 -22.05 -30.76 27.77
CA LEU A 15 -22.79 -29.68 28.44
C LEU A 15 -22.48 -29.76 29.95
N ALA A 16 -22.26 -28.64 30.61
CA ALA A 16 -22.92 -28.23 31.85
C ALA A 16 -22.12 -27.30 32.76
N ALA A 17 -22.85 -26.42 33.36
CA ALA A 17 -22.64 -25.61 34.58
C ALA A 17 -21.96 -24.25 34.39
N ALA A 18 -22.62 -23.17 34.32
CA ALA A 18 -23.59 -22.41 35.11
C ALA A 18 -22.98 -21.61 36.30
N LEU A 19 -23.17 -20.28 36.21
CA LEU A 19 -23.55 -19.29 37.23
C LEU A 19 -22.48 -18.62 38.12
N THR A 20 -22.51 -17.30 37.97
CA THR A 20 -22.34 -16.20 38.95
C THR A 20 -20.98 -15.85 39.49
N ALA A 21 -20.55 -14.61 39.16
CA ALA A 21 -20.36 -13.52 40.16
C ALA A 21 -19.97 -12.21 39.48
N CYS A 22 -20.67 -11.13 39.87
CA CYS A 22 -20.32 -9.73 39.61
C CYS A 22 -19.02 -9.36 40.31
N GLY A 23 -18.10 -8.68 39.60
CA GLY A 23 -16.94 -8.03 40.16
C GLY A 23 -16.52 -6.84 39.29
N SER A 24 -16.37 -5.66 39.92
CA SER A 24 -16.05 -4.36 39.31
C SER A 24 -14.75 -4.33 38.52
N PRO A 25 -14.55 -3.38 37.58
CA PRO A 25 -13.42 -3.38 36.69
C PRO A 25 -12.14 -2.87 37.40
N GLU A 26 -11.17 -3.73 37.55
CA GLU A 26 -9.79 -3.34 37.85
C GLU A 26 -9.07 -2.89 36.56
N LYS A 27 -8.27 -1.83 36.70
CA LYS A 27 -7.44 -1.27 35.64
C LYS A 27 -6.45 -2.32 35.12
N SER A 28 -6.63 -2.73 33.88
CA SER A 28 -5.69 -3.61 33.16
C SER A 28 -4.47 -2.80 32.75
N SER A 29 -3.36 -3.01 33.44
CA SER A 29 -2.01 -2.73 32.94
C SER A 29 -1.71 -3.63 31.73
N ALA A 30 -1.05 -3.08 30.71
CA ALA A 30 -0.62 -3.83 29.54
C ALA A 30 0.14 -5.11 29.96
N PRO A 31 -0.12 -6.27 29.35
CA PRO A 31 0.61 -7.48 29.69
C PRO A 31 2.07 -7.31 29.29
N ALA A 32 2.96 -7.45 30.28
CA ALA A 32 4.36 -7.70 30.05
C ALA A 32 4.49 -8.99 29.23
N VAL A 33 5.32 -8.97 28.19
CA VAL A 33 5.68 -10.15 27.38
C VAL A 33 6.21 -11.21 28.38
N SER A 34 5.47 -12.29 28.55
CA SER A 34 5.95 -13.43 29.33
C SER A 34 7.11 -14.06 28.59
N ALA A 35 8.28 -14.09 29.23
CA ALA A 35 9.42 -14.85 28.74
C ALA A 35 8.99 -16.31 28.51
N GLY A 36 8.95 -16.71 27.24
CA GLY A 36 8.75 -18.11 26.86
C GLY A 36 9.85 -18.98 27.45
N THR A 37 9.50 -20.19 27.82
CA THR A 37 10.45 -21.19 28.28
C THR A 37 11.59 -21.34 27.27
N ASP A 38 12.82 -21.14 27.74
CA ASP A 38 14.04 -21.34 26.98
C ASP A 38 14.07 -22.77 26.37
N THR A 39 13.86 -22.85 25.07
CA THR A 39 13.86 -24.10 24.30
C THR A 39 15.24 -24.40 23.68
N GLY A 40 16.26 -23.61 24.02
CA GLY A 40 17.61 -23.71 23.44
C GLY A 40 17.72 -23.16 22.00
N LEU A 41 16.63 -22.71 21.41
CA LEU A 41 16.60 -22.01 20.12
C LEU A 41 16.46 -20.50 20.37
N ASN A 42 17.41 -19.74 19.85
CA ASN A 42 17.43 -18.29 20.05
C ASN A 42 16.26 -17.63 19.29
N ALA A 43 15.25 -17.15 20.01
CA ALA A 43 14.08 -16.48 19.46
C ALA A 43 14.33 -14.99 19.15
N GLU A 44 15.51 -14.47 19.46
CA GLU A 44 15.88 -13.06 19.24
C GLU A 44 16.53 -12.85 17.87
N SER A 45 16.38 -11.65 17.32
CA SER A 45 17.06 -11.21 16.10
C SER A 45 18.57 -11.30 16.24
N LYS A 46 19.24 -11.72 15.18
CA LYS A 46 20.70 -11.84 15.15
C LYS A 46 21.38 -10.49 14.87
N PRO A 47 22.59 -10.27 15.38
CA PRO A 47 23.42 -9.15 14.93
C PRO A 47 23.82 -9.33 13.46
N ALA A 48 24.28 -8.24 12.84
CA ALA A 48 24.92 -8.30 11.53
C ALA A 48 26.16 -9.18 11.58
N THR A 49 26.31 -10.07 10.60
CA THR A 49 27.53 -10.85 10.43
C THR A 49 28.62 -10.00 9.76
N GLN A 50 29.86 -10.50 9.73
CA GLN A 50 30.94 -9.78 9.06
C GLN A 50 30.64 -9.56 7.56
N TYR A 51 30.03 -10.52 6.86
CA TYR A 51 29.63 -10.36 5.46
C TYR A 51 28.60 -9.24 5.26
N THR A 52 27.66 -9.10 6.17
CA THR A 52 26.69 -8.01 6.15
C THR A 52 27.36 -6.66 6.41
N ILE A 53 28.26 -6.61 7.39
CA ILE A 53 29.06 -5.40 7.70
C ILE A 53 29.86 -5.00 6.46
N ASP A 54 30.59 -5.94 5.86
CA ASP A 54 31.42 -5.69 4.68
C ASP A 54 30.58 -5.22 3.50
N ALA A 55 29.39 -5.79 3.26
CA ALA A 55 28.48 -5.36 2.22
C ALA A 55 27.99 -3.92 2.45
N ASN A 56 27.61 -3.58 3.69
CA ASN A 56 27.20 -2.22 4.04
C ASN A 56 28.37 -1.23 3.96
N GLN A 57 29.60 -1.63 4.28
CA GLN A 57 30.77 -0.79 4.11
C GLN A 57 31.10 -0.47 2.63
N GLN A 58 30.80 -1.36 1.70
CA GLN A 58 30.97 -1.11 0.27
C GLN A 58 30.10 0.04 -0.25
N VAL A 59 28.95 0.30 0.39
CA VAL A 59 28.07 1.42 0.02
C VAL A 59 28.73 2.76 0.24
N TYR A 60 29.55 2.91 1.29
CA TYR A 60 30.33 4.14 1.52
C TYR A 60 31.42 4.36 0.47
N ALA A 61 31.91 3.30 -0.17
CA ALA A 61 32.87 3.44 -1.27
C ALA A 61 32.20 3.79 -2.61
N LEU A 62 30.91 3.45 -2.76
CA LEU A 62 30.14 3.71 -3.97
C LEU A 62 29.60 5.16 -4.02
N LEU A 63 29.10 5.66 -2.88
CA LEU A 63 28.32 6.90 -2.79
C LEU A 63 29.10 8.00 -2.05
N ASP A 64 28.92 9.24 -2.48
CA ASP A 64 29.51 10.40 -1.82
C ASP A 64 28.67 10.88 -0.63
N PHE A 65 28.94 10.34 0.54
CA PHE A 65 28.26 10.73 1.79
C PHE A 65 28.65 12.14 2.27
N ALA A 66 29.65 12.79 1.67
CA ALA A 66 30.00 14.17 1.95
C ALA A 66 29.12 15.16 1.17
N ASP A 67 28.41 14.72 0.15
CA ASP A 67 27.41 15.53 -0.55
C ASP A 67 26.24 15.89 0.36
N THR A 68 26.08 17.19 0.64
CA THR A 68 25.01 17.74 1.50
C THR A 68 23.80 18.23 0.73
N THR A 69 23.77 18.13 -0.59
CA THR A 69 22.73 18.70 -1.45
C THR A 69 21.32 18.28 -1.02
N GLU A 70 21.10 16.97 -0.81
CA GLU A 70 19.80 16.48 -0.38
C GLU A 70 19.45 16.89 1.06
N LEU A 71 20.43 17.02 1.95
CA LEU A 71 20.23 17.55 3.30
C LEU A 71 19.82 19.02 3.27
N GLU A 72 20.46 19.81 2.42
CA GLU A 72 20.12 21.23 2.22
C GLU A 72 18.72 21.36 1.64
N ASN A 73 18.37 20.54 0.62
CA ASN A 73 17.04 20.50 0.04
C ASN A 73 15.97 20.08 1.07
N ALA A 74 16.22 19.07 1.88
CA ALA A 74 15.28 18.59 2.89
C ALA A 74 15.00 19.65 3.98
N ASN A 75 15.97 20.49 4.31
CA ASN A 75 15.82 21.57 5.30
C ASN A 75 15.35 22.90 4.70
N ARG A 76 15.42 23.06 3.39
CA ARG A 76 15.13 24.35 2.73
C ARG A 76 13.67 24.73 2.94
N GLY A 77 13.46 26.01 3.27
CA GLY A 77 12.13 26.59 3.48
C GLY A 77 11.51 26.23 4.84
N PHE A 78 12.25 25.64 5.78
CA PHE A 78 11.74 25.33 7.11
C PHE A 78 11.21 26.58 7.81
N LEU A 79 9.97 26.50 8.31
CA LEU A 79 9.29 27.57 9.03
C LEU A 79 9.06 27.24 10.50
N ALA A 80 8.48 26.05 10.77
CA ALA A 80 8.13 25.63 12.12
C ALA A 80 8.00 24.10 12.22
N ALA A 81 8.20 23.57 13.41
CA ALA A 81 7.86 22.20 13.78
C ALA A 81 7.39 22.15 15.24
N PRO A 82 6.50 21.24 15.63
CA PRO A 82 6.20 21.01 17.03
C PRO A 82 7.41 20.35 17.72
N ASP A 83 7.58 20.62 19.03
CA ASP A 83 8.66 20.05 19.84
C ASP A 83 8.61 18.51 19.88
N THR A 84 7.40 17.94 19.78
CA THR A 84 7.14 16.50 19.75
C THR A 84 5.99 16.23 18.80
N LEU A 85 6.05 15.11 18.09
CA LEU A 85 4.98 14.68 17.18
C LEU A 85 4.56 13.23 17.50
N ASP A 86 3.60 13.09 18.42
CA ASP A 86 2.99 11.83 18.84
C ASP A 86 1.46 11.97 18.73
N LEU A 87 0.92 11.51 17.61
CA LEU A 87 -0.48 11.66 17.26
C LEU A 87 -1.30 10.47 17.78
N ARG A 88 -2.43 10.78 18.38
CA ARG A 88 -3.35 9.82 18.96
C ARG A 88 -4.69 9.85 18.24
N GLY A 89 -5.21 8.68 17.89
CA GLY A 89 -6.56 8.49 17.36
C GLY A 89 -7.60 8.32 18.46
N GLU A 90 -8.75 7.80 18.07
CA GLU A 90 -9.82 7.45 19.01
C GLU A 90 -9.30 6.51 20.11
N GLU A 91 -9.85 6.66 21.33
CA GLU A 91 -9.43 5.88 22.50
C GLU A 91 -7.95 6.10 22.93
N GLY A 92 -7.28 7.15 22.42
CA GLY A 92 -5.90 7.50 22.80
C GLY A 92 -4.83 6.55 22.27
N ARG A 93 -5.16 5.70 21.31
CA ARG A 93 -4.17 4.82 20.67
C ARG A 93 -3.20 5.63 19.81
N ALA A 94 -1.91 5.31 19.87
CA ALA A 94 -0.92 5.91 18.98
C ALA A 94 -1.26 5.61 17.53
N VAL A 95 -1.31 6.64 16.69
CA VAL A 95 -1.56 6.56 15.25
C VAL A 95 -0.26 6.81 14.50
N TRP A 96 0.49 7.83 14.93
CA TRP A 96 1.75 8.23 14.32
C TRP A 96 2.69 8.82 15.37
N THR A 97 3.99 8.57 15.26
CA THR A 97 4.98 9.17 16.15
C THR A 97 6.31 9.36 15.43
N GLN A 98 6.82 10.60 15.42
CA GLN A 98 8.19 10.91 15.01
C GLN A 98 9.18 10.59 16.13
N ASP A 99 8.78 10.76 17.38
CA ASP A 99 9.65 10.56 18.56
C ASP A 99 10.19 9.13 18.65
N ALA A 100 9.45 8.15 18.14
CA ALA A 100 9.90 6.75 18.07
C ALA A 100 11.10 6.54 17.14
N TYR A 101 11.41 7.49 16.28
CA TYR A 101 12.54 7.46 15.35
C TYR A 101 13.78 8.25 15.84
N ALA A 102 13.80 8.72 17.08
CA ALA A 102 14.95 9.41 17.67
C ALA A 102 16.26 8.61 17.60
N PHE A 103 16.20 7.27 17.39
CA PHE A 103 17.38 6.46 17.14
C PHE A 103 18.13 6.81 15.84
N LEU A 104 17.48 7.54 14.92
CA LEU A 104 18.09 8.02 13.67
C LEU A 104 19.12 9.15 13.87
N ASP A 105 19.19 9.78 15.04
CA ASP A 105 20.17 10.83 15.35
C ASP A 105 21.62 10.31 15.46
N LYS A 106 21.83 9.02 15.18
CA LYS A 106 23.14 8.33 15.24
C LYS A 106 23.65 8.00 13.84
N ASP A 107 24.91 7.59 13.79
CA ASP A 107 25.49 6.97 12.59
C ASP A 107 24.77 5.65 12.26
N ALA A 108 24.83 5.25 11.00
CA ALA A 108 24.22 4.01 10.55
C ALA A 108 24.80 2.79 11.28
N PRO A 109 23.97 1.93 11.87
CA PRO A 109 24.45 0.71 12.52
C PRO A 109 24.78 -0.37 11.48
N ASP A 110 25.53 -1.38 11.87
CA ASP A 110 25.85 -2.54 11.02
C ASP A 110 24.61 -3.28 10.51
N THR A 111 23.46 -3.13 11.18
CA THR A 111 22.17 -3.77 10.87
C THR A 111 21.29 -2.95 9.91
N ALA A 112 21.84 -1.91 9.29
CA ALA A 112 21.14 -1.12 8.30
C ALA A 112 22.06 -0.69 7.15
N ASN A 113 21.54 -0.76 5.92
CA ASN A 113 22.21 -0.17 4.76
C ASN A 113 22.41 1.33 4.98
N PRO A 114 23.64 1.87 4.89
CA PRO A 114 23.91 3.27 5.23
C PRO A 114 23.23 4.27 4.29
N SER A 115 22.97 3.90 3.03
CA SER A 115 22.23 4.74 2.08
C SER A 115 20.75 4.87 2.50
N LEU A 116 20.10 3.75 2.89
CA LEU A 116 18.74 3.77 3.44
C LEU A 116 18.67 4.52 4.77
N TRP A 117 19.69 4.38 5.63
CA TRP A 117 19.75 5.10 6.89
C TRP A 117 19.79 6.61 6.68
N ARG A 118 20.64 7.09 5.75
CA ARG A 118 20.68 8.49 5.36
C ARG A 118 19.33 8.97 4.82
N ASN A 119 18.67 8.19 3.96
CA ASN A 119 17.34 8.52 3.47
C ASN A 119 16.31 8.61 4.62
N ALA A 120 16.38 7.70 5.59
CA ALA A 120 15.52 7.73 6.77
C ALA A 120 15.76 8.98 7.63
N GLN A 121 17.02 9.38 7.86
CA GLN A 121 17.37 10.62 8.55
C GLN A 121 16.77 11.85 7.85
N LEU A 122 16.83 11.92 6.52
CA LEU A 122 16.25 13.03 5.74
C LEU A 122 14.72 13.03 5.81
N ASN A 123 14.07 11.85 5.79
CA ASN A 123 12.62 11.72 5.97
C ASN A 123 12.16 11.99 7.42
N HIS A 124 13.07 11.99 8.38
CA HIS A 124 12.78 12.37 9.77
C HIS A 124 12.79 13.90 9.99
N ILE A 125 13.16 14.69 8.97
CA ILE A 125 13.03 16.15 8.98
C ILE A 125 11.56 16.50 8.72
N TYR A 126 10.84 16.92 9.76
CA TYR A 126 9.39 17.16 9.72
C TYR A 126 9.01 18.58 10.13
N GLY A 127 7.81 19.00 9.78
CA GLY A 127 7.26 20.32 10.12
C GLY A 127 6.59 21.00 8.93
N LEU A 128 6.52 22.35 9.01
CA LEU A 128 6.01 23.24 7.96
C LEU A 128 7.17 23.85 7.19
N PHE A 129 7.08 23.77 5.86
CA PHE A 129 8.11 24.28 4.95
C PHE A 129 7.49 25.12 3.84
N GLU A 130 8.12 26.22 3.48
CA GLU A 130 7.81 27.00 2.29
C GLU A 130 8.52 26.38 1.09
N VAL A 131 7.77 25.94 0.07
CA VAL A 131 8.30 25.44 -1.19
C VAL A 131 8.72 26.62 -2.07
N THR A 132 7.82 27.56 -2.25
CA THR A 132 8.01 28.86 -2.91
C THR A 132 6.91 29.80 -2.41
N ASP A 133 6.96 31.08 -2.77
CA ASP A 133 5.95 32.06 -2.31
C ASP A 133 4.52 31.55 -2.58
N GLY A 134 3.75 31.45 -1.52
CA GLY A 134 2.37 30.98 -1.55
C GLY A 134 2.16 29.48 -1.61
N ILE A 135 3.22 28.65 -1.65
CA ILE A 135 3.12 27.18 -1.64
C ILE A 135 3.88 26.61 -0.43
N TYR A 136 3.17 25.85 0.40
CA TYR A 136 3.68 25.31 1.66
C TYR A 136 3.45 23.81 1.76
N GLN A 137 4.34 23.08 2.43
CA GLN A 137 4.19 21.65 2.73
C GLN A 137 4.25 21.39 4.23
N VAL A 138 3.32 20.60 4.73
CA VAL A 138 3.45 19.93 6.02
C VAL A 138 3.98 18.54 5.76
N ARG A 139 5.19 18.25 6.28
CA ARG A 139 5.93 17.00 6.09
C ARG A 139 6.05 16.23 7.40
N GLY A 140 6.07 14.89 7.32
CA GLY A 140 6.34 14.01 8.45
C GLY A 140 5.14 13.71 9.36
N TYR A 141 3.91 14.07 8.98
CA TYR A 141 2.68 13.73 9.70
C TYR A 141 2.10 12.37 9.29
N ASP A 142 2.53 11.83 8.17
CA ASP A 142 2.30 10.48 7.66
C ASP A 142 3.39 10.19 6.62
N ILE A 143 3.21 9.16 5.79
CA ILE A 143 4.13 8.79 4.71
C ILE A 143 4.21 9.85 3.61
N ALA A 144 3.11 10.54 3.31
CA ALA A 144 3.03 11.57 2.27
C ALA A 144 2.92 12.99 2.87
N ASN A 145 3.26 13.99 2.07
CA ASN A 145 3.20 15.39 2.41
C ASN A 145 1.81 15.95 2.09
N ILE A 146 1.33 16.92 2.89
CA ILE A 146 0.19 17.76 2.53
C ILE A 146 0.71 19.09 2.00
N THR A 147 0.29 19.47 0.79
CA THR A 147 0.67 20.76 0.22
C THR A 147 -0.50 21.74 0.25
N PHE A 148 -0.26 22.96 0.68
CA PHE A 148 -1.21 24.07 0.72
C PHE A 148 -0.75 25.16 -0.23
N VAL A 149 -1.61 25.52 -1.19
CA VAL A 149 -1.38 26.62 -2.13
C VAL A 149 -2.33 27.76 -1.75
N ARG A 150 -1.76 28.96 -1.52
CA ARG A 150 -2.53 30.14 -1.17
C ARG A 150 -3.35 30.63 -2.36
N SER A 151 -4.63 30.86 -2.15
CA SER A 151 -5.54 31.43 -3.12
C SER A 151 -6.13 32.76 -2.63
N GLU A 152 -6.98 33.42 -3.41
CA GLU A 152 -7.55 34.72 -3.03
C GLU A 152 -8.39 34.67 -1.77
N HIS A 153 -9.14 33.59 -1.53
CA HIS A 153 -10.08 33.48 -0.44
C HIS A 153 -9.81 32.29 0.51
N GLY A 154 -8.68 31.59 0.32
CA GLY A 154 -8.36 30.44 1.16
C GLY A 154 -7.16 29.62 0.67
N TRP A 155 -7.32 28.31 0.71
CA TRP A 155 -6.25 27.34 0.42
C TRP A 155 -6.73 26.29 -0.58
N ILE A 156 -5.90 25.99 -1.57
CA ILE A 156 -5.99 24.78 -2.38
C ILE A 156 -5.11 23.74 -1.70
N VAL A 157 -5.63 22.55 -1.47
CA VAL A 157 -4.87 21.43 -0.91
C VAL A 157 -4.51 20.45 -2.02
N MET A 158 -3.20 20.16 -2.17
CA MET A 158 -2.68 19.16 -3.12
C MET A 158 -2.38 17.89 -2.32
N ASP A 159 -3.11 16.85 -2.57
CA ASP A 159 -3.22 15.60 -1.82
C ASP A 159 -3.58 15.79 -0.34
N CYS A 160 -4.15 14.77 0.25
CA CYS A 160 -4.50 14.80 1.68
C CYS A 160 -3.32 14.36 2.56
N GLY A 161 -2.18 14.00 1.95
CA GLY A 161 -0.90 13.71 2.59
C GLY A 161 -0.93 12.58 3.61
N SER A 162 -2.00 11.76 3.62
CA SER A 162 -2.23 10.86 4.72
C SER A 162 -3.16 9.72 4.33
N SER A 163 -2.83 8.54 4.85
CA SER A 163 -3.74 7.39 4.88
C SER A 163 -4.81 7.52 5.97
N SER A 164 -4.82 8.62 6.75
CA SER A 164 -5.65 8.75 7.95
C SER A 164 -6.20 10.14 8.13
N ARG A 165 -7.51 10.22 8.37
CA ARG A 165 -8.18 11.48 8.76
C ARG A 165 -7.61 12.10 10.05
N TYR A 166 -7.03 11.28 10.93
CA TYR A 166 -6.45 11.78 12.19
C TYR A 166 -5.16 12.55 11.94
N THR A 167 -4.25 11.98 11.16
CA THR A 167 -2.97 12.62 10.81
C THR A 167 -3.18 13.84 9.93
N ALA A 168 -4.07 13.75 8.92
CA ALA A 168 -4.43 14.89 8.09
C ALA A 168 -5.08 16.04 8.89
N GLY A 169 -5.99 15.71 9.81
CA GLY A 169 -6.63 16.72 10.68
C GLY A 169 -5.64 17.43 11.59
N GLU A 170 -4.68 16.71 12.20
CA GLU A 170 -3.65 17.32 13.03
C GLU A 170 -2.65 18.12 12.19
N ALA A 171 -2.31 17.68 10.98
CA ALA A 171 -1.49 18.45 10.06
C ALA A 171 -2.16 19.77 9.63
N LEU A 172 -3.46 19.74 9.32
CA LEU A 172 -4.25 20.96 9.02
C LEU A 172 -4.31 21.90 10.23
N LYS A 173 -4.51 21.35 11.42
CA LYS A 173 -4.56 22.14 12.66
C LYS A 173 -3.21 22.81 12.93
N PHE A 174 -2.11 22.10 12.77
CA PHE A 174 -0.76 22.66 12.87
C PHE A 174 -0.53 23.73 11.79
N PHE A 175 -0.86 23.45 10.53
CA PHE A 175 -0.76 24.43 9.46
C PHE A 175 -1.53 25.72 9.76
N ARG A 176 -2.78 25.62 10.25
CA ARG A 176 -3.60 26.79 10.62
C ARG A 176 -3.04 27.56 11.81
N SER A 177 -2.39 26.90 12.76
CA SER A 177 -1.76 27.60 13.88
C SER A 177 -0.61 28.51 13.46
N GLU A 178 0.12 28.12 12.39
CA GLU A 178 1.26 28.87 11.88
C GLU A 178 0.88 29.90 10.81
N MET A 179 -0.05 29.53 9.90
CA MET A 179 -0.40 30.32 8.72
C MET A 179 -1.72 31.06 8.83
N GLY A 180 -2.49 30.81 9.91
CA GLY A 180 -3.82 31.37 10.13
C GLY A 180 -4.94 30.52 9.51
N ASP A 181 -6.15 30.76 10.01
CA ASP A 181 -7.34 30.11 9.50
C ASP A 181 -7.64 30.52 8.06
N GLY A 182 -8.06 29.56 7.26
CA GLY A 182 -8.48 29.78 5.89
C GLY A 182 -9.40 28.63 5.43
N ARG A 183 -10.35 28.97 4.58
CA ARG A 183 -11.24 27.98 3.93
C ARG A 183 -10.43 27.12 2.97
N ILE A 184 -10.72 25.81 2.89
CA ILE A 184 -10.24 24.98 1.79
C ILE A 184 -11.19 25.18 0.61
N VAL A 185 -10.69 25.81 -0.47
CA VAL A 185 -11.48 26.13 -1.67
C VAL A 185 -11.52 24.98 -2.66
N ALA A 186 -10.45 24.21 -2.72
CA ALA A 186 -10.37 22.98 -3.51
C ALA A 186 -9.41 21.97 -2.85
N VAL A 187 -9.68 20.69 -3.07
CA VAL A 187 -8.75 19.58 -2.84
C VAL A 187 -8.44 18.95 -4.19
N VAL A 188 -7.18 18.91 -4.56
CA VAL A 188 -6.70 18.25 -5.77
C VAL A 188 -6.05 16.95 -5.35
N VAL A 189 -6.59 15.81 -5.76
CA VAL A 189 -6.01 14.50 -5.46
C VAL A 189 -5.29 13.98 -6.70
N SER A 190 -4.00 13.71 -6.57
CA SER A 190 -3.14 13.31 -7.69
C SER A 190 -3.51 11.98 -8.28
N HIS A 191 -3.84 10.99 -7.43
CA HIS A 191 -4.10 9.63 -7.86
C HIS A 191 -4.85 8.80 -6.80
N ALA A 192 -5.07 7.51 -7.10
CA ALA A 192 -6.02 6.65 -6.39
C ALA A 192 -5.46 5.91 -5.16
N HIS A 193 -4.22 6.18 -4.72
CA HIS A 193 -3.66 5.52 -3.54
C HIS A 193 -4.11 6.17 -2.23
N VAL A 194 -4.21 5.35 -1.19
CA VAL A 194 -4.81 5.72 0.09
C VAL A 194 -4.10 6.88 0.78
N ASP A 195 -2.79 6.96 0.67
CA ASP A 195 -1.96 8.01 1.30
C ASP A 195 -2.09 9.38 0.62
N HIS A 196 -2.81 9.47 -0.51
CA HIS A 196 -3.11 10.72 -1.20
C HIS A 196 -4.54 11.20 -0.97
N TYR A 197 -5.51 10.29 -0.73
CA TYR A 197 -6.90 10.67 -0.48
C TYR A 197 -7.43 10.30 0.90
N GLY A 198 -6.82 9.34 1.59
CA GLY A 198 -7.39 8.73 2.81
C GLY A 198 -7.53 9.69 3.99
N GLY A 199 -6.82 10.81 3.97
CA GLY A 199 -6.91 11.88 4.95
C GLY A 199 -8.03 12.89 4.74
N ILE A 200 -8.78 12.81 3.63
CA ILE A 200 -9.71 13.88 3.19
C ILE A 200 -10.77 14.26 4.24
N GLU A 201 -11.30 13.30 5.00
CA GLU A 201 -12.26 13.56 6.08
C GLU A 201 -11.65 14.30 7.30
N GLY A 202 -10.33 14.39 7.37
CA GLY A 202 -9.61 15.23 8.33
C GLY A 202 -9.46 16.69 7.88
N LEU A 203 -9.68 16.95 6.59
CA LEU A 203 -9.52 18.27 5.98
C LEU A 203 -10.86 18.98 5.76
N ILE A 204 -11.87 18.27 5.30
CA ILE A 204 -13.20 18.78 4.96
C ILE A 204 -14.30 17.78 5.37
N ALA A 205 -15.50 18.29 5.62
CA ALA A 205 -16.69 17.48 5.83
C ALA A 205 -17.41 17.20 4.50
N PRO A 206 -18.12 16.06 4.35
CA PRO A 206 -18.84 15.72 3.12
C PRO A 206 -19.87 16.80 2.67
N GLU A 207 -20.49 17.48 3.60
CA GLU A 207 -21.48 18.57 3.35
C GLU A 207 -20.84 19.87 2.84
N GLU A 208 -19.52 20.01 2.96
CA GLU A 208 -18.78 21.17 2.42
C GLU A 208 -18.45 21.01 0.94
N VAL A 209 -18.63 19.81 0.37
CA VAL A 209 -18.28 19.52 -1.02
C VAL A 209 -19.28 20.14 -1.98
N ALA A 210 -18.77 20.68 -3.10
CA ALA A 210 -19.54 21.28 -4.17
C ALA A 210 -20.41 20.23 -4.89
N ASP A 211 -21.52 20.68 -5.46
CA ASP A 211 -22.44 19.82 -6.22
C ASP A 211 -21.75 19.35 -7.52
N ARG A 212 -21.58 18.03 -7.63
CA ARG A 212 -20.95 17.37 -8.81
C ARG A 212 -21.70 17.55 -10.12
N SER A 213 -22.96 17.95 -10.08
CA SER A 213 -23.76 18.21 -11.29
C SER A 213 -23.41 19.55 -11.97
N LEU A 214 -22.70 20.43 -11.27
CA LEU A 214 -22.30 21.74 -11.75
C LEU A 214 -20.95 21.67 -12.50
N PRO A 215 -20.74 22.53 -13.51
CA PRO A 215 -19.43 22.77 -14.10
C PRO A 215 -18.40 23.24 -13.05
N LEU A 216 -17.10 23.02 -13.30
CA LEU A 216 -16.06 23.34 -12.31
C LEU A 216 -16.04 24.81 -11.88
N ASP A 217 -16.22 25.74 -12.81
CA ASP A 217 -16.29 27.18 -12.54
C ASP A 217 -17.45 27.55 -11.61
N GLU A 218 -18.62 26.93 -11.79
CA GLU A 218 -19.76 27.10 -10.89
C GLU A 218 -19.53 26.45 -9.53
N GLN A 219 -18.86 25.29 -9.48
CA GLN A 219 -18.46 24.66 -8.23
C GLN A 219 -17.54 25.57 -7.41
N LEU A 220 -16.50 26.13 -8.04
CA LEU A 220 -15.53 27.04 -7.41
C LEU A 220 -16.21 28.36 -6.94
N ALA A 221 -17.18 28.86 -7.68
CA ALA A 221 -17.96 30.05 -7.31
C ALA A 221 -19.01 29.79 -6.23
N SER A 222 -19.37 28.54 -5.94
CA SER A 222 -20.46 28.17 -5.02
C SER A 222 -20.20 28.49 -3.54
N GLY A 223 -18.95 28.77 -3.18
CA GLY A 223 -18.54 28.90 -1.77
C GLY A 223 -18.31 27.57 -1.05
N LYS A 224 -18.40 26.43 -1.77
CA LYS A 224 -18.08 25.07 -1.30
C LYS A 224 -16.74 24.60 -1.84
N THR A 225 -16.25 23.45 -1.38
CA THR A 225 -14.96 22.87 -1.75
C THR A 225 -15.11 21.98 -2.97
N ALA A 226 -14.38 22.27 -4.06
CA ALA A 226 -14.27 21.35 -5.20
C ALA A 226 -13.25 20.25 -4.90
N ILE A 227 -13.58 18.99 -5.21
CA ILE A 227 -12.64 17.87 -5.18
C ILE A 227 -12.31 17.49 -6.61
N ILE A 228 -11.08 17.81 -7.04
CA ILE A 228 -10.61 17.63 -8.42
C ILE A 228 -9.70 16.42 -8.47
N VAL A 229 -9.97 15.48 -9.38
CA VAL A 229 -9.24 14.22 -9.50
C VAL A 229 -8.90 13.92 -10.98
N PRO A 230 -7.92 13.04 -11.27
CA PRO A 230 -7.66 12.59 -12.62
C PRO A 230 -8.77 11.70 -13.18
N LYS A 231 -8.79 11.54 -14.50
CA LYS A 231 -9.73 10.66 -15.20
C LYS A 231 -9.58 9.19 -14.74
N GLY A 232 -10.73 8.58 -14.39
CA GLY A 232 -10.78 7.17 -13.97
C GLY A 232 -10.41 6.95 -12.51
N TYR A 233 -10.25 8.00 -11.73
CA TYR A 233 -9.86 7.94 -10.33
C TYR A 233 -10.76 7.03 -9.47
N ALA A 234 -12.08 7.21 -9.56
CA ALA A 234 -13.00 6.46 -8.70
C ALA A 234 -12.94 4.94 -8.95
N ASP A 235 -12.84 4.53 -10.22
CA ASP A 235 -12.69 3.12 -10.62
C ASP A 235 -11.35 2.54 -10.09
N ALA A 236 -10.25 3.27 -10.22
CA ALA A 236 -8.95 2.86 -9.71
C ALA A 236 -8.95 2.69 -8.18
N VAL A 237 -9.54 3.65 -7.43
CA VAL A 237 -9.70 3.56 -5.96
C VAL A 237 -10.42 2.27 -5.57
N MET A 238 -11.54 1.94 -6.25
CA MET A 238 -12.35 0.78 -5.90
C MET A 238 -11.64 -0.53 -6.22
N LYS A 239 -11.05 -0.67 -7.39
CA LYS A 239 -10.35 -1.90 -7.82
C LYS A 239 -9.19 -2.22 -6.90
N GLU A 240 -8.34 -1.26 -6.57
CA GLU A 240 -7.16 -1.50 -5.76
C GLU A 240 -7.47 -1.71 -4.27
N ASN A 241 -8.41 -0.96 -3.71
CA ASN A 241 -8.59 -0.95 -2.25
C ASN A 241 -9.73 -1.83 -1.74
N VAL A 242 -10.66 -2.28 -2.62
CA VAL A 242 -11.84 -3.05 -2.22
C VAL A 242 -11.78 -4.50 -2.69
N PHE A 243 -11.57 -4.76 -3.98
CA PHE A 243 -11.70 -6.10 -4.56
C PHE A 243 -10.73 -7.13 -3.95
N VAL A 244 -9.49 -6.72 -3.72
CA VAL A 244 -8.45 -7.54 -3.10
C VAL A 244 -7.94 -6.95 -1.78
N GLY A 245 -8.73 -6.09 -1.16
CA GLY A 245 -8.34 -5.26 -0.01
C GLY A 245 -7.78 -6.04 1.17
N THR A 246 -8.32 -7.23 1.49
CA THR A 246 -7.78 -8.08 2.57
C THR A 246 -6.38 -8.58 2.25
N ALA A 247 -6.16 -9.09 1.04
CA ALA A 247 -4.86 -9.58 0.61
C ALA A 247 -3.83 -8.44 0.53
N MET A 248 -4.22 -7.29 -0.04
CA MET A 248 -3.34 -6.11 -0.10
C MET A 248 -2.97 -5.61 1.30
N LYS A 249 -3.92 -5.51 2.21
CA LYS A 249 -3.67 -5.09 3.59
C LYS A 249 -2.72 -6.07 4.31
N ARG A 250 -2.90 -7.37 4.15
CA ARG A 250 -1.99 -8.38 4.71
C ARG A 250 -0.57 -8.24 4.17
N ARG A 251 -0.43 -8.09 2.86
CA ARG A 251 0.86 -7.93 2.18
C ARG A 251 1.50 -6.57 2.49
N ALA A 252 0.70 -5.53 2.76
CA ALA A 252 1.19 -4.23 3.19
C ALA A 252 1.96 -4.30 4.53
N PHE A 253 1.65 -5.26 5.43
CA PHE A 253 2.46 -5.47 6.64
C PHE A 253 3.91 -5.78 6.31
N PHE A 254 4.14 -6.55 5.24
CA PHE A 254 5.49 -6.86 4.76
C PHE A 254 6.15 -5.63 4.12
N GLN A 255 5.43 -4.88 3.29
CA GLN A 255 5.99 -3.72 2.59
C GLN A 255 6.36 -2.58 3.53
N TYR A 256 5.47 -2.25 4.48
CA TYR A 256 5.64 -1.09 5.38
C TYR A 256 6.27 -1.44 6.73
N GLY A 257 6.47 -2.72 7.02
CA GLY A 257 7.04 -3.15 8.30
C GLY A 257 6.19 -2.78 9.51
N SER A 258 4.88 -2.55 9.32
CA SER A 258 3.99 -1.98 10.36
C SER A 258 3.84 -2.86 11.61
N MET A 259 4.21 -4.14 11.51
CA MET A 259 4.18 -5.09 12.62
C MET A 259 5.54 -5.22 13.34
N LEU A 260 6.59 -4.61 12.82
CA LEU A 260 7.91 -4.61 13.45
C LEU A 260 7.99 -3.55 14.57
N PRO A 261 8.79 -3.78 15.61
CA PRO A 261 9.13 -2.74 16.57
C PRO A 261 9.96 -1.64 15.89
N TYR A 262 9.86 -0.41 16.40
CA TYR A 262 10.74 0.68 15.97
C TYR A 262 12.19 0.40 16.39
N GLY A 263 13.15 0.68 15.52
CA GLY A 263 14.57 0.53 15.84
C GLY A 263 15.45 0.04 14.70
N GLU A 264 16.73 -0.03 14.98
CA GLU A 264 17.82 -0.36 14.06
C GLU A 264 17.68 -1.75 13.40
N GLN A 265 17.10 -2.72 14.10
CA GLN A 265 16.83 -4.08 13.61
C GLN A 265 15.36 -4.30 13.23
N GLY A 266 14.54 -3.25 13.24
CA GLY A 266 13.12 -3.30 12.99
C GLY A 266 12.67 -2.27 11.96
N ARG A 267 11.57 -1.56 12.29
CA ARG A 267 10.97 -0.55 11.45
C ARG A 267 11.88 0.68 11.35
N LEU A 268 12.41 0.92 10.18
CA LEU A 268 13.36 1.99 9.89
C LEU A 268 12.79 3.01 8.90
N SER A 269 12.42 2.57 7.72
CA SER A 269 11.98 3.41 6.61
C SER A 269 11.26 2.57 5.57
N VAL A 270 10.49 3.23 4.72
CA VAL A 270 9.96 2.64 3.46
C VAL A 270 10.53 3.35 2.22
N GLY A 271 11.46 4.30 2.40
CA GLY A 271 12.13 5.02 1.32
C GLY A 271 11.43 6.32 0.92
N ILE A 272 10.12 6.27 0.65
CA ILE A 272 9.29 7.45 0.36
C ILE A 272 8.78 8.16 1.64
N GLY A 273 9.15 7.66 2.81
CA GLY A 273 8.79 8.15 4.13
C GLY A 273 9.23 7.13 5.19
N LEU A 274 8.90 7.36 6.45
CA LEU A 274 9.32 6.47 7.54
C LEU A 274 8.43 5.23 7.67
N THR A 275 7.11 5.39 7.58
CA THR A 275 6.11 4.32 7.59
C THR A 275 4.77 4.87 7.14
N ALA A 276 3.75 4.02 6.98
CA ALA A 276 2.38 4.42 6.65
C ALA A 276 1.42 4.15 7.82
N VAL A 277 0.49 5.05 8.06
CA VAL A 277 -0.61 4.85 9.00
C VAL A 277 -1.59 3.82 8.44
N GLN A 278 -2.09 2.92 9.28
CA GLN A 278 -2.94 1.80 8.87
C GLN A 278 -4.42 1.94 9.27
N ASN A 279 -4.80 3.06 9.88
CA ASN A 279 -6.14 3.26 10.46
C ASN A 279 -6.70 4.65 10.16
N GLY A 280 -8.03 4.76 10.05
CA GLY A 280 -8.72 6.04 9.91
C GLY A 280 -8.84 6.54 8.47
N VAL A 281 -8.79 5.64 7.50
CA VAL A 281 -9.01 5.98 6.08
C VAL A 281 -10.40 6.58 5.90
N GLY A 282 -10.44 7.79 5.31
CA GLY A 282 -11.65 8.46 4.86
C GLY A 282 -11.79 8.41 3.34
N TYR A 283 -13.00 8.60 2.86
CA TYR A 283 -13.27 8.75 1.43
C TYR A 283 -14.46 9.68 1.21
N ILE A 284 -14.25 10.72 0.43
CA ILE A 284 -15.33 11.58 -0.07
C ILE A 284 -15.31 11.49 -1.59
N ALA A 285 -16.47 11.21 -2.20
CA ALA A 285 -16.57 11.10 -3.63
C ALA A 285 -16.18 12.42 -4.30
N PRO A 286 -15.36 12.41 -5.37
CA PRO A 286 -14.94 13.64 -6.05
C PRO A 286 -16.10 14.39 -6.66
N SER A 287 -15.95 15.71 -6.79
CA SER A 287 -16.96 16.57 -7.44
C SER A 287 -16.62 16.87 -8.90
N TYR A 288 -15.34 16.75 -9.29
CA TYR A 288 -14.90 17.02 -10.66
C TYR A 288 -13.78 16.08 -11.10
N GLU A 289 -13.89 15.51 -12.29
CA GLU A 289 -12.86 14.72 -12.94
C GLU A 289 -12.23 15.51 -14.09
N ALA A 290 -10.92 15.76 -14.02
CA ALA A 290 -10.17 16.39 -15.10
C ALA A 290 -9.93 15.33 -16.19
N ALA A 291 -10.65 15.42 -17.31
CA ALA A 291 -10.67 14.36 -18.32
C ALA A 291 -9.72 14.60 -19.50
N GLU A 292 -9.34 15.84 -19.77
CA GLU A 292 -8.48 16.21 -20.89
C GLU A 292 -7.01 15.83 -20.60
N PRO A 293 -6.23 15.43 -21.60
CA PRO A 293 -4.80 15.09 -21.42
C PRO A 293 -3.99 16.20 -20.77
N VAL A 294 -4.24 17.44 -21.15
CA VAL A 294 -3.73 18.66 -20.52
C VAL A 294 -4.91 19.60 -20.31
N PHE A 295 -5.14 19.99 -19.06
CA PHE A 295 -6.27 20.81 -18.66
C PHE A 295 -5.81 22.04 -17.87
N GLU A 296 -6.11 23.23 -18.36
CA GLU A 296 -5.81 24.50 -17.67
C GLU A 296 -7.08 25.07 -17.05
N THR A 297 -6.97 25.52 -15.80
CA THR A 297 -8.06 26.21 -15.08
C THR A 297 -7.50 27.24 -14.11
N THR A 298 -8.40 28.08 -13.59
CA THR A 298 -8.09 29.02 -12.50
C THR A 298 -8.92 28.62 -11.27
N ILE A 299 -8.25 28.30 -10.19
CA ILE A 299 -8.86 27.89 -8.91
C ILE A 299 -8.69 29.05 -7.94
N ASP A 300 -9.77 29.78 -7.66
CA ASP A 300 -9.80 30.92 -6.71
C ASP A 300 -8.60 31.88 -6.90
N GLY A 301 -8.38 32.33 -8.15
CA GLY A 301 -7.30 33.23 -8.54
C GLY A 301 -5.96 32.57 -8.89
N VAL A 302 -5.76 31.29 -8.60
CA VAL A 302 -4.53 30.55 -8.89
C VAL A 302 -4.65 29.80 -10.21
N ARG A 303 -3.78 30.10 -11.19
CA ARG A 303 -3.69 29.33 -12.43
C ARG A 303 -3.04 27.97 -12.16
N ALA A 304 -3.67 26.92 -12.67
CA ALA A 304 -3.19 25.55 -12.57
C ALA A 304 -3.33 24.82 -13.91
N ILE A 305 -2.29 24.10 -14.31
CA ILE A 305 -2.29 23.26 -15.52
C ILE A 305 -2.04 21.83 -15.09
N PHE A 306 -3.01 20.95 -15.36
CA PHE A 306 -2.95 19.53 -15.06
C PHE A 306 -2.47 18.76 -16.29
N GLN A 307 -1.53 17.84 -16.12
CA GLN A 307 -1.10 16.86 -17.10
C GLN A 307 -1.53 15.48 -16.64
N GLN A 308 -2.40 14.79 -17.40
CA GLN A 308 -2.76 13.40 -17.11
C GLN A 308 -1.60 12.46 -17.41
N THR A 309 -1.32 11.54 -16.48
CA THR A 309 -0.21 10.58 -16.57
C THR A 309 -0.69 9.14 -16.28
N PRO A 310 -1.72 8.63 -16.95
CA PRO A 310 -2.32 7.35 -16.63
C PRO A 310 -1.35 6.19 -16.80
N GLY A 311 -1.39 5.23 -15.87
CA GLY A 311 -0.57 4.02 -15.91
C GLY A 311 0.87 4.22 -15.47
N THR A 312 1.19 5.37 -14.87
CA THR A 312 2.46 5.64 -14.20
C THR A 312 2.43 5.04 -12.79
N GLU A 313 2.46 5.85 -11.73
CA GLU A 313 2.39 5.35 -10.35
C GLU A 313 1.02 4.71 -10.06
N SER A 314 -0.04 5.24 -10.66
CA SER A 314 -1.41 4.73 -10.58
C SER A 314 -2.05 4.62 -11.97
N PRO A 315 -3.09 3.78 -12.16
CA PRO A 315 -3.89 3.77 -13.38
C PRO A 315 -4.48 5.14 -13.74
N ALA A 316 -4.78 5.95 -12.73
CA ALA A 316 -5.29 7.31 -12.86
C ALA A 316 -4.42 8.26 -12.02
N GLU A 317 -3.61 9.06 -12.68
CA GLU A 317 -2.69 10.03 -12.04
C GLU A 317 -2.55 11.30 -12.87
N MET A 318 -2.23 12.42 -12.21
CA MET A 318 -1.94 13.71 -12.86
C MET A 318 -0.89 14.54 -12.12
N ASN A 319 -0.03 15.19 -12.90
CA ASN A 319 0.87 16.25 -12.44
C ASN A 319 0.17 17.60 -12.49
N THR A 320 0.68 18.60 -11.76
CA THR A 320 0.13 19.96 -11.74
C THR A 320 1.23 21.00 -11.85
N TYR A 321 1.11 21.95 -12.76
CA TYR A 321 2.00 23.09 -12.89
C TYR A 321 1.28 24.40 -12.50
N PHE A 322 1.95 25.21 -11.68
CA PHE A 322 1.52 26.55 -11.28
C PHE A 322 2.37 27.60 -12.01
N PRO A 323 1.87 28.17 -13.15
CA PRO A 323 2.67 29.02 -14.01
C PRO A 323 3.18 30.29 -13.32
N ASP A 324 2.35 30.90 -12.47
CA ASP A 324 2.67 32.16 -11.81
C ASP A 324 3.77 32.00 -10.75
N SER A 325 3.89 30.82 -10.14
CA SER A 325 4.93 30.47 -9.19
C SER A 325 6.07 29.65 -9.82
N LYS A 326 5.97 29.30 -11.11
CA LYS A 326 6.88 28.40 -11.84
C LYS A 326 7.17 27.10 -11.10
N ALA A 327 6.15 26.58 -10.43
CA ALA A 327 6.24 25.44 -9.54
C ALA A 327 5.56 24.22 -10.17
N LEU A 328 6.31 23.13 -10.32
CA LEU A 328 5.86 21.90 -10.91
C LEU A 328 5.68 20.83 -9.84
N TRP A 329 4.43 20.46 -9.58
CA TRP A 329 4.09 19.35 -8.69
C TRP A 329 3.97 18.06 -9.50
N MET A 330 4.90 17.13 -9.24
CA MET A 330 5.00 15.87 -9.97
C MET A 330 4.29 14.71 -9.27
N ALA A 331 3.40 15.00 -8.33
CA ALA A 331 2.63 14.01 -7.60
C ALA A 331 3.53 12.91 -7.00
N GLU A 332 3.47 11.69 -7.49
CA GLU A 332 4.40 10.62 -7.15
C GLU A 332 5.22 10.14 -8.36
N ASN A 333 5.04 10.77 -9.54
CA ASN A 333 5.83 10.48 -10.74
C ASN A 333 7.33 10.75 -10.57
N CYS A 334 7.70 11.67 -9.69
CA CYS A 334 9.08 12.00 -9.32
C CYS A 334 9.15 12.14 -7.81
N SER A 335 9.19 11.07 -7.06
CA SER A 335 9.58 11.06 -5.64
C SER A 335 11.10 10.93 -5.55
N GLY A 336 11.72 11.37 -4.46
CA GLY A 336 13.19 11.39 -4.28
C GLY A 336 13.83 9.99 -4.19
N THR A 337 13.37 9.05 -5.00
CA THR A 337 13.82 7.65 -5.05
C THR A 337 13.40 6.99 -6.36
N MET A 338 14.05 5.89 -6.74
CA MET A 338 13.49 4.97 -7.72
C MET A 338 12.20 4.36 -7.17
N HIS A 339 11.08 4.66 -7.82
CA HIS A 339 9.80 4.07 -7.44
C HIS A 339 9.67 2.63 -7.94
N ASN A 340 8.84 1.82 -7.29
CA ASN A 340 8.55 0.47 -7.78
C ASN A 340 7.54 0.51 -8.94
N LEU A 341 7.79 -0.33 -9.96
CA LEU A 341 6.87 -0.55 -11.09
C LEU A 341 5.81 -1.62 -10.79
N TYR A 342 5.97 -2.32 -9.69
CA TYR A 342 5.04 -3.25 -9.10
C TYR A 342 5.23 -3.22 -7.58
N THR A 343 4.20 -2.90 -6.84
CA THR A 343 4.31 -2.79 -5.38
C THR A 343 4.16 -4.15 -4.70
N LEU A 344 4.92 -4.40 -3.62
CA LEU A 344 4.90 -5.69 -2.90
C LEU A 344 3.52 -6.03 -2.33
N ARG A 345 2.72 -5.03 -1.94
CA ARG A 345 1.34 -5.24 -1.48
C ARG A 345 0.42 -5.79 -2.57
N GLY A 346 0.72 -5.51 -3.83
CA GLY A 346 -0.09 -5.82 -5.01
C GLY A 346 -0.63 -4.55 -5.67
N ALA A 347 -0.55 -4.51 -6.98
CA ALA A 347 -1.14 -3.47 -7.85
C ALA A 347 -1.09 -3.96 -9.30
N GLU A 348 -1.74 -3.24 -10.21
CA GLU A 348 -1.48 -3.40 -11.63
C GLU A 348 -0.01 -3.03 -11.95
N VAL A 349 0.61 -3.71 -12.91
CA VAL A 349 1.99 -3.40 -13.30
C VAL A 349 2.02 -2.08 -14.06
N ARG A 350 2.83 -1.14 -13.57
CA ARG A 350 2.99 0.21 -14.08
C ARG A 350 3.76 0.25 -15.41
N ASP A 351 3.54 1.30 -16.19
CA ASP A 351 4.19 1.46 -17.49
C ASP A 351 5.48 2.30 -17.39
N ALA A 352 6.63 1.63 -17.27
CA ALA A 352 7.92 2.32 -17.18
C ALA A 352 8.21 3.23 -18.38
N ASN A 353 7.83 2.82 -19.59
CA ASN A 353 8.02 3.64 -20.79
C ASN A 353 7.06 4.84 -20.81
N GLY A 354 5.80 4.62 -20.44
CA GLY A 354 4.81 5.69 -20.23
C GLY A 354 5.28 6.69 -19.19
N TRP A 355 5.80 6.17 -18.07
CA TRP A 355 6.33 6.99 -16.97
C TRP A 355 7.46 7.92 -17.44
N ALA A 356 8.50 7.36 -18.08
CA ALA A 356 9.58 8.14 -18.65
C ALA A 356 9.09 9.20 -19.66
N ARG A 357 8.12 8.81 -20.51
CA ARG A 357 7.51 9.70 -21.52
C ARG A 357 6.77 10.87 -20.86
N TYR A 358 5.95 10.64 -19.84
CA TYR A 358 5.21 11.71 -19.18
C TYR A 358 6.11 12.68 -18.41
N ILE A 359 7.22 12.20 -17.85
CA ILE A 359 8.22 13.10 -17.24
C ILE A 359 8.87 13.99 -18.31
N THR A 360 9.28 13.42 -19.45
CA THR A 360 9.88 14.21 -20.55
C THR A 360 8.87 15.15 -21.22
N GLU A 361 7.58 14.75 -21.26
CA GLU A 361 6.49 15.62 -21.69
C GLU A 361 6.28 16.79 -20.74
N ALA A 362 6.34 16.56 -19.40
CA ALA A 362 6.26 17.62 -18.40
C ALA A 362 7.38 18.65 -18.58
N GLN A 363 8.63 18.21 -18.84
CA GLN A 363 9.74 19.12 -19.16
C GLN A 363 9.46 19.99 -20.40
N SER A 364 8.80 19.41 -21.40
CA SER A 364 8.48 20.11 -22.65
C SER A 364 7.29 21.08 -22.47
N LEU A 365 6.28 20.71 -21.69
CA LEU A 365 5.11 21.52 -21.39
C LEU A 365 5.44 22.69 -20.45
N PHE A 366 6.34 22.47 -19.50
CA PHE A 366 6.64 23.38 -18.39
C PHE A 366 8.13 23.78 -18.33
N PRO A 367 8.70 24.33 -19.44
CA PRO A 367 10.15 24.58 -19.56
C PRO A 367 10.66 25.67 -18.61
N ASP A 368 9.75 26.42 -18.00
CA ASP A 368 10.07 27.51 -17.09
C ASP A 368 9.95 27.14 -15.61
N ALA A 369 9.76 25.85 -15.30
CA ALA A 369 9.71 25.38 -13.92
C ALA A 369 11.05 25.69 -13.21
N GLU A 370 10.96 26.35 -12.05
CA GLU A 370 12.08 26.73 -11.19
C GLU A 370 12.13 25.92 -9.90
N VAL A 371 11.03 25.24 -9.56
CA VAL A 371 10.96 24.27 -8.47
C VAL A 371 10.12 23.08 -8.90
N VAL A 372 10.60 21.86 -8.59
CA VAL A 372 9.86 20.62 -8.65
C VAL A 372 9.62 20.11 -7.22
N PHE A 373 8.40 19.72 -6.95
CA PHE A 373 8.00 19.20 -5.64
C PHE A 373 6.96 18.08 -5.80
N GLN A 374 6.77 17.30 -4.78
CA GLN A 374 6.05 16.04 -4.86
C GLN A 374 5.35 15.70 -3.55
N ALA A 375 4.57 14.62 -3.58
CA ALA A 375 3.82 14.14 -2.43
C ALA A 375 4.69 13.40 -1.38
N HIS A 376 5.90 13.00 -1.73
CA HIS A 376 6.86 12.33 -0.82
C HIS A 376 8.21 13.02 -0.85
N ASN A 377 9.02 12.81 0.20
CA ASN A 377 10.35 13.38 0.34
C ASN A 377 10.33 14.94 0.30
N TRP A 378 11.22 15.61 -0.41
CA TRP A 378 11.42 17.05 -0.40
C TRP A 378 11.60 17.63 -1.81
N PRO A 379 11.33 18.93 -2.00
CA PRO A 379 11.47 19.60 -3.31
C PRO A 379 12.92 19.78 -3.77
N HIS A 380 13.07 20.07 -5.09
CA HIS A 380 14.32 20.48 -5.72
C HIS A 380 14.13 21.82 -6.43
N TRP A 381 15.11 22.72 -6.31
CA TRP A 381 15.03 24.10 -6.79
C TRP A 381 16.16 24.44 -7.77
N GLY A 382 15.88 25.41 -8.65
CA GLY A 382 16.74 25.88 -9.69
C GLY A 382 16.44 25.21 -11.03
N LYS A 383 16.29 26.03 -12.08
CA LYS A 383 15.84 25.55 -13.41
C LYS A 383 16.70 24.42 -13.96
N GLU A 384 18.01 24.53 -13.83
CA GLU A 384 18.97 23.52 -14.28
C GLU A 384 18.84 22.24 -13.43
N ASN A 385 18.76 22.36 -12.12
CA ASN A 385 18.59 21.23 -11.19
C ASN A 385 17.24 20.52 -11.41
N VAL A 386 16.17 21.28 -11.64
CA VAL A 386 14.85 20.72 -11.98
C VAL A 386 14.91 19.92 -13.28
N SER A 387 15.58 20.47 -14.31
CA SER A 387 15.77 19.78 -15.58
C SER A 387 16.58 18.50 -15.42
N GLU A 388 17.68 18.53 -14.66
CA GLU A 388 18.51 17.36 -14.37
C GLU A 388 17.76 16.31 -13.56
N TYR A 389 17.04 16.71 -12.50
CA TYR A 389 16.22 15.84 -11.66
C TYR A 389 15.19 15.04 -12.49
N LEU A 390 14.43 15.75 -13.34
CA LEU A 390 13.45 15.14 -14.23
C LEU A 390 14.12 14.22 -15.27
N THR A 391 15.25 14.66 -15.85
CA THR A 391 15.97 13.87 -16.85
C THR A 391 16.53 12.57 -16.28
N ASN A 392 17.16 12.61 -15.12
CA ASN A 392 17.73 11.44 -14.47
C ASN A 392 16.61 10.46 -14.05
N THR A 393 15.50 10.97 -13.51
CA THR A 393 14.35 10.15 -13.14
C THR A 393 13.74 9.46 -14.36
N ALA A 394 13.51 10.19 -15.46
CA ALA A 394 13.02 9.63 -16.71
C ALA A 394 13.99 8.58 -17.29
N ALA A 395 15.30 8.85 -17.24
CA ALA A 395 16.33 7.97 -17.76
C ALA A 395 16.38 6.62 -17.04
N VAL A 396 16.17 6.59 -15.71
CA VAL A 396 16.11 5.35 -14.94
C VAL A 396 14.96 4.46 -15.41
N TYR A 397 13.73 4.99 -15.51
CA TYR A 397 12.58 4.20 -15.98
C TYR A 397 12.72 3.76 -17.44
N LYS A 398 13.25 4.64 -18.30
CA LYS A 398 13.50 4.32 -19.70
C LYS A 398 14.57 3.22 -19.85
N PHE A 399 15.64 3.30 -19.06
CA PHE A 399 16.67 2.27 -19.02
C PHE A 399 16.10 0.92 -18.59
N ILE A 400 15.35 0.89 -17.49
CA ILE A 400 14.73 -0.35 -16.98
C ILE A 400 13.84 -0.98 -18.05
N HIS A 401 12.98 -0.18 -18.67
CA HIS A 401 12.11 -0.66 -19.75
C HIS A 401 12.89 -1.22 -20.91
N ASP A 402 13.78 -0.43 -21.53
CA ASP A 402 14.41 -0.76 -22.78
C ASP A 402 15.36 -1.96 -22.65
N GLN A 403 16.16 -1.97 -21.57
CA GLN A 403 17.10 -3.07 -21.34
C GLN A 403 16.37 -4.36 -20.96
N THR A 404 15.28 -4.29 -20.22
CA THR A 404 14.48 -5.48 -19.95
C THR A 404 13.93 -6.08 -21.25
N LEU A 405 13.37 -5.26 -22.15
CA LEU A 405 12.83 -5.74 -23.42
C LEU A 405 13.93 -6.25 -24.34
N LEU A 406 15.12 -5.65 -24.33
CA LEU A 406 16.28 -6.17 -25.07
C LEU A 406 16.57 -7.62 -24.65
N TYR A 407 16.74 -7.87 -23.35
CA TYR A 407 17.05 -9.19 -22.82
C TYR A 407 15.89 -10.19 -22.99
N ILE A 408 14.62 -9.75 -22.91
CA ILE A 408 13.47 -10.59 -23.25
C ILE A 408 13.60 -11.11 -24.70
N ASN A 409 13.94 -10.22 -25.65
CA ASN A 409 14.09 -10.58 -27.05
C ASN A 409 15.35 -11.47 -27.31
N GLU A 410 16.31 -11.46 -26.40
CA GLU A 410 17.44 -12.39 -26.39
C GLU A 410 17.10 -13.75 -25.75
N GLY A 411 15.89 -13.90 -25.18
CA GLY A 411 15.39 -15.15 -24.63
C GLY A 411 15.61 -15.38 -23.14
N TYR A 412 16.01 -14.35 -22.39
CA TYR A 412 16.22 -14.46 -20.94
C TYR A 412 14.92 -14.35 -20.16
N THR A 413 14.82 -15.09 -19.06
CA THR A 413 13.73 -15.03 -18.09
C THR A 413 13.85 -13.83 -17.15
N SER A 414 12.76 -13.51 -16.45
CA SER A 414 12.73 -12.38 -15.52
C SER A 414 13.80 -12.46 -14.42
N THR A 415 14.09 -13.67 -13.94
CA THR A 415 15.09 -13.91 -12.89
C THR A 415 16.52 -13.76 -13.42
N GLU A 416 16.79 -14.25 -14.63
CA GLU A 416 18.08 -14.09 -15.28
C GLU A 416 18.39 -12.63 -15.58
N ILE A 417 17.43 -11.90 -16.18
CA ILE A 417 17.59 -10.46 -16.46
C ILE A 417 17.86 -9.70 -15.15
N ALA A 418 17.09 -9.95 -14.10
CA ALA A 418 17.26 -9.28 -12.80
C ALA A 418 18.64 -9.56 -12.15
N SER A 419 19.32 -10.65 -12.52
CA SER A 419 20.67 -10.98 -12.05
C SER A 419 21.79 -10.32 -12.85
N MET A 420 21.53 -9.98 -14.12
CA MET A 420 22.53 -9.46 -15.05
C MET A 420 22.53 -7.94 -15.18
N ILE A 421 21.35 -7.33 -15.07
CA ILE A 421 21.17 -5.90 -15.35
C ILE A 421 21.83 -5.03 -14.27
N GLN A 422 22.46 -3.95 -14.70
CA GLN A 422 23.06 -2.94 -13.83
C GLN A 422 22.74 -1.54 -14.40
N LEU A 423 22.47 -0.58 -13.53
CA LEU A 423 22.31 0.81 -13.96
C LEU A 423 23.64 1.35 -14.54
N PRO A 424 23.58 2.29 -15.48
CA PRO A 424 24.75 3.09 -15.83
C PRO A 424 25.34 3.73 -14.58
N GLU A 425 26.68 3.77 -14.48
CA GLU A 425 27.39 4.21 -13.28
C GLU A 425 26.97 5.61 -12.82
N ASP A 426 26.76 6.55 -13.76
CA ASP A 426 26.37 7.91 -13.43
C ASP A 426 24.95 8.00 -12.85
N LEU A 427 24.01 7.14 -13.31
CA LEU A 427 22.66 7.07 -12.76
C LEU A 427 22.62 6.31 -11.42
N GLU A 428 23.50 5.32 -11.24
CA GLU A 428 23.58 4.56 -10.00
C GLU A 428 24.01 5.43 -8.80
N LYS A 429 24.78 6.49 -9.03
CA LYS A 429 25.32 7.37 -7.98
C LYS A 429 24.40 8.53 -7.59
N VAL A 430 23.30 8.75 -8.32
CA VAL A 430 22.37 9.85 -8.05
C VAL A 430 21.51 9.55 -6.82
N TRP A 431 21.56 10.43 -5.81
CA TRP A 431 20.88 10.22 -4.54
C TRP A 431 19.36 10.10 -4.68
N TYR A 432 18.69 10.94 -5.46
CA TYR A 432 17.25 10.96 -5.64
C TYR A 432 16.71 9.90 -6.63
N THR A 433 17.57 9.05 -7.18
CA THR A 433 17.17 7.87 -7.97
C THR A 433 17.65 6.55 -7.34
N ARG A 434 18.15 6.60 -6.08
CA ARG A 434 18.54 5.39 -5.35
C ARG A 434 17.33 4.47 -5.10
N GLN A 435 17.63 3.23 -4.80
CA GLN A 435 16.67 2.13 -4.72
C GLN A 435 15.96 2.05 -3.35
N TYR A 436 15.56 3.19 -2.78
CA TYR A 436 14.99 3.23 -1.44
C TYR A 436 13.60 2.59 -1.33
N TYR A 437 12.80 2.66 -2.40
CA TYR A 437 11.44 2.12 -2.45
C TYR A 437 11.29 0.99 -3.48
N GLY A 438 11.47 1.28 -4.78
CA GLY A 438 11.66 0.26 -5.81
C GLY A 438 13.10 -0.22 -5.86
N THR A 439 13.35 -1.35 -6.53
CA THR A 439 14.71 -1.81 -6.84
C THR A 439 14.81 -2.15 -8.32
N LEU A 440 16.03 -2.02 -8.88
CA LEU A 440 16.29 -2.40 -10.27
C LEU A 440 15.82 -3.84 -10.57
N LYS A 441 16.19 -4.79 -9.69
CA LYS A 441 15.84 -6.21 -9.84
C LYS A 441 14.33 -6.45 -9.80
N HIS A 442 13.62 -5.74 -8.93
CA HIS A 442 12.17 -5.85 -8.81
C HIS A 442 11.46 -5.23 -10.02
N ASN A 443 11.90 -4.04 -10.44
CA ASN A 443 11.34 -3.30 -11.55
C ASN A 443 11.52 -4.02 -12.90
N VAL A 444 12.66 -4.69 -13.09
CA VAL A 444 12.88 -5.57 -14.25
C VAL A 444 11.84 -6.70 -14.30
N LYS A 445 11.59 -7.36 -13.16
CA LYS A 445 10.55 -8.41 -13.08
C LYS A 445 9.15 -7.84 -13.34
N ALA A 446 8.90 -6.60 -12.92
CA ALA A 446 7.64 -5.91 -13.20
C ALA A 446 7.46 -5.62 -14.70
N VAL A 447 8.49 -5.10 -15.39
CA VAL A 447 8.44 -4.90 -16.84
C VAL A 447 8.25 -6.23 -17.57
N TYR A 448 8.98 -7.27 -17.17
CA TYR A 448 8.79 -8.61 -17.72
C TYR A 448 7.33 -9.07 -17.58
N GLN A 449 6.77 -8.98 -16.37
CA GLN A 449 5.37 -9.32 -16.05
C GLN A 449 4.38 -8.55 -16.93
N LYS A 450 4.62 -7.26 -17.18
CA LYS A 450 3.73 -6.41 -18.00
C LYS A 450 3.63 -6.91 -19.44
N TYR A 451 4.73 -7.38 -20.03
CA TYR A 451 4.78 -7.79 -21.43
C TYR A 451 4.56 -9.28 -21.64
N MET A 452 5.06 -10.12 -20.75
CA MET A 452 5.09 -11.57 -20.89
C MET A 452 4.11 -12.32 -19.97
N GLY A 453 3.62 -11.64 -18.92
CA GLY A 453 2.80 -12.30 -17.89
C GLY A 453 3.64 -13.14 -16.93
N TRP A 454 2.99 -14.06 -16.22
CA TRP A 454 3.61 -14.89 -15.17
C TRP A 454 4.41 -16.08 -15.74
N TYR A 455 4.11 -16.51 -16.98
CA TYR A 455 4.68 -17.71 -17.57
C TYR A 455 6.01 -17.42 -18.26
N ASP A 456 7.05 -18.16 -17.90
CA ASP A 456 8.42 -18.01 -18.42
C ASP A 456 8.73 -18.84 -19.67
N ALA A 457 7.73 -19.44 -20.29
CA ALA A 457 7.80 -20.33 -21.45
C ALA A 457 8.40 -21.73 -21.19
N ASN A 458 8.83 -22.05 -19.95
CA ASN A 458 9.24 -23.41 -19.61
C ASN A 458 8.00 -24.25 -19.26
N PRO A 459 7.69 -25.31 -20.05
CA PRO A 459 6.48 -26.11 -19.81
C PRO A 459 6.40 -26.78 -18.43
N ILE A 460 7.52 -26.93 -17.73
CA ILE A 460 7.56 -27.47 -16.36
C ILE A 460 6.80 -26.57 -15.39
N HIS A 461 6.79 -25.23 -15.64
CA HIS A 461 6.14 -24.23 -14.78
C HIS A 461 4.67 -23.96 -15.12
N LEU A 462 4.06 -24.70 -16.11
CA LEU A 462 2.64 -24.55 -16.44
C LEU A 462 1.71 -25.09 -15.35
N ASP A 463 2.09 -26.19 -14.71
CA ASP A 463 1.28 -26.87 -13.68
C ASP A 463 2.21 -27.42 -12.59
N GLU A 464 2.78 -26.52 -11.82
CA GLU A 464 3.68 -26.86 -10.73
C GLU A 464 2.93 -27.54 -9.58
N LEU A 465 3.63 -28.39 -8.84
CA LEU A 465 3.08 -28.96 -7.61
C LEU A 465 2.81 -27.84 -6.61
N GLU A 466 1.79 -28.03 -5.79
CA GLU A 466 1.50 -27.14 -4.67
C GLU A 466 2.74 -27.03 -3.75
N PRO A 467 3.09 -25.83 -3.23
CA PRO A 467 4.35 -25.58 -2.55
C PRO A 467 4.71 -26.58 -1.45
N SER A 468 3.75 -26.98 -0.59
CA SER A 468 4.02 -27.95 0.48
C SER A 468 4.20 -29.38 -0.06
N GLU A 469 3.51 -29.75 -1.14
CA GLU A 469 3.71 -31.04 -1.78
C GLU A 469 5.09 -31.11 -2.46
N TYR A 470 5.47 -30.04 -3.18
CA TYR A 470 6.78 -29.91 -3.79
C TYR A 470 7.89 -30.01 -2.72
N ALA A 471 7.78 -29.25 -1.64
CA ALA A 471 8.76 -29.22 -0.57
C ALA A 471 8.94 -30.60 0.09
N LYS A 472 7.83 -31.30 0.40
CA LYS A 472 7.88 -32.66 0.96
C LYS A 472 8.60 -33.66 0.06
N LYS A 473 8.33 -33.59 -1.25
CA LYS A 473 9.01 -34.45 -2.23
C LYS A 473 10.49 -34.13 -2.32
N LEU A 474 10.84 -32.82 -2.41
CA LEU A 474 12.23 -32.40 -2.52
C LEU A 474 13.03 -32.82 -1.28
N VAL A 475 12.51 -32.60 -0.07
CA VAL A 475 13.17 -33.02 1.16
C VAL A 475 13.35 -34.54 1.22
N ALA A 476 12.36 -35.31 0.77
CA ALA A 476 12.50 -36.78 0.68
C ALA A 476 13.62 -37.21 -0.29
N TYR A 477 13.84 -36.49 -1.40
CA TYR A 477 14.95 -36.74 -2.32
C TYR A 477 16.32 -36.32 -1.74
N LEU A 478 16.36 -35.28 -0.93
CA LEU A 478 17.57 -34.82 -0.23
C LEU A 478 17.98 -35.79 0.91
N GLY A 479 17.06 -36.61 1.41
CA GLY A 479 17.26 -37.72 2.31
C GLY A 479 17.08 -37.36 3.79
N ASP A 480 17.77 -36.35 4.31
CA ASP A 480 17.72 -35.99 5.75
C ASP A 480 17.69 -34.46 5.94
N ALA A 481 16.67 -33.96 6.59
CA ALA A 481 16.53 -32.56 6.93
C ALA A 481 17.65 -32.05 7.84
N GLY A 482 18.14 -32.86 8.78
CA GLY A 482 19.26 -32.50 9.67
C GLY A 482 20.54 -32.23 8.88
N ARG A 483 20.82 -33.07 7.87
CA ARG A 483 21.99 -32.85 6.99
C ARG A 483 21.83 -31.57 6.14
N VAL A 484 20.62 -31.31 5.63
CA VAL A 484 20.38 -30.09 4.90
C VAL A 484 20.59 -28.87 5.78
N LEU A 485 20.12 -28.88 7.02
CA LEU A 485 20.36 -27.82 8.01
C LEU A 485 21.84 -27.62 8.32
N GLU A 486 22.59 -28.70 8.48
CA GLU A 486 24.07 -28.62 8.71
C GLU A 486 24.74 -27.90 7.52
N MET A 487 24.43 -28.29 6.30
CA MET A 487 24.94 -27.65 5.08
C MET A 487 24.52 -26.18 5.00
N ALA A 488 23.25 -25.89 5.25
CA ALA A 488 22.73 -24.52 5.23
C ALA A 488 23.40 -23.61 6.29
N ARG A 489 23.73 -24.14 7.49
CA ARG A 489 24.51 -23.39 8.48
C ARG A 489 25.94 -23.09 7.97
N ALA A 490 26.55 -24.04 7.30
CA ALA A 490 27.88 -23.81 6.71
C ALA A 490 27.84 -22.79 5.57
N ASP A 491 26.73 -22.71 4.81
CA ASP A 491 26.54 -21.71 3.79
C ASP A 491 26.17 -20.33 4.38
N TYR A 492 25.44 -20.30 5.50
CA TYR A 492 25.19 -19.06 6.26
C TYR A 492 26.50 -18.42 6.71
N GLU A 493 27.45 -19.22 7.23
CA GLU A 493 28.78 -18.76 7.65
C GLU A 493 29.66 -18.26 6.48
N LYS A 494 29.26 -18.52 5.22
CA LYS A 494 29.89 -17.99 3.99
C LYS A 494 29.18 -16.76 3.42
N GLY A 495 28.09 -16.31 4.05
CA GLY A 495 27.30 -15.20 3.56
C GLY A 495 26.29 -15.52 2.44
N GLU A 496 26.03 -16.81 2.16
CA GLU A 496 25.09 -17.26 1.10
C GLU A 496 23.62 -17.14 1.55
N TYR A 497 23.23 -16.01 2.13
CA TYR A 497 21.94 -15.84 2.82
C TYR A 497 20.73 -16.09 1.96
N GLN A 498 20.75 -15.67 0.68
CA GLN A 498 19.63 -15.92 -0.22
C GLN A 498 19.43 -17.42 -0.45
N TRP A 499 20.50 -18.17 -0.63
CA TRP A 499 20.44 -19.61 -0.77
C TRP A 499 19.97 -20.29 0.52
N VAL A 500 20.51 -19.88 1.66
CA VAL A 500 20.09 -20.39 2.97
C VAL A 500 18.59 -20.13 3.20
N ALA A 501 18.10 -18.93 2.91
CA ALA A 501 16.68 -18.61 3.03
C ALA A 501 15.81 -19.52 2.14
N GLN A 502 16.21 -19.77 0.89
CA GLN A 502 15.46 -20.62 -0.05
C GLN A 502 15.39 -22.07 0.42
N ILE A 503 16.54 -22.66 0.78
CA ILE A 503 16.56 -24.08 1.15
C ILE A 503 15.92 -24.35 2.52
N THR A 504 16.09 -23.44 3.50
CA THR A 504 15.45 -23.58 4.82
C THR A 504 13.96 -23.30 4.77
N ASN A 505 13.49 -22.36 3.92
CA ASN A 505 12.08 -22.16 3.67
C ASN A 505 11.41 -23.40 3.04
N THR A 506 12.13 -24.12 2.17
CA THR A 506 11.67 -25.42 1.66
C THR A 506 11.48 -26.43 2.81
N LEU A 507 12.39 -26.47 3.80
CA LEU A 507 12.20 -27.32 4.98
C LEU A 507 10.99 -26.88 5.80
N VAL A 508 10.72 -25.58 5.95
CA VAL A 508 9.55 -25.04 6.66
C VAL A 508 8.25 -25.44 5.93
N PHE A 509 8.20 -25.37 4.60
CA PHE A 509 7.03 -25.82 3.83
C PHE A 509 6.82 -27.34 3.87
N ALA A 510 7.88 -28.11 4.02
CA ALA A 510 7.78 -29.57 4.20
C ALA A 510 7.33 -29.95 5.60
N ASP A 511 7.81 -29.24 6.64
CA ASP A 511 7.51 -29.44 8.05
C ASP A 511 7.50 -28.10 8.79
N PRO A 512 6.34 -27.43 8.94
CA PRO A 512 6.25 -26.13 9.61
C PRO A 512 6.59 -26.16 11.10
N GLU A 513 6.61 -27.33 11.73
CA GLU A 513 7.01 -27.52 13.14
C GLU A 513 8.55 -27.59 13.31
N ASN A 514 9.31 -27.64 12.22
CA ASN A 514 10.78 -27.67 12.26
C ASN A 514 11.36 -26.32 12.71
N ARG A 515 11.49 -26.15 14.02
CA ARG A 515 11.96 -24.89 14.63
C ARG A 515 13.38 -24.50 14.19
N GLU A 516 14.27 -25.47 13.95
CA GLU A 516 15.63 -25.16 13.49
C GLU A 516 15.62 -24.57 12.09
N ALA A 517 14.81 -25.14 11.18
CA ALA A 517 14.64 -24.58 9.83
C ALA A 517 14.04 -23.17 9.88
N ARG A 518 13.01 -22.97 10.72
CA ARG A 518 12.39 -21.65 10.92
C ARG A 518 13.39 -20.61 11.42
N CYS A 519 14.18 -20.94 12.44
CA CYS A 519 15.16 -20.03 13.01
C CYS A 519 16.28 -19.70 12.02
N LEU A 520 16.84 -20.70 11.32
CA LEU A 520 17.92 -20.47 10.35
C LEU A 520 17.42 -19.68 9.11
N CYS A 521 16.17 -19.91 8.68
CA CYS A 521 15.54 -19.11 7.65
C CYS A 521 15.39 -17.66 8.10
N ALA A 522 14.92 -17.42 9.32
CA ALA A 522 14.80 -16.09 9.90
C ALA A 522 16.17 -15.39 10.03
N ASP A 523 17.21 -16.11 10.50
CA ASP A 523 18.58 -15.59 10.60
C ASP A 523 19.07 -15.09 9.21
N ALA A 524 18.85 -15.86 8.16
CA ALA A 524 19.25 -15.49 6.80
C ALA A 524 18.45 -14.29 6.25
N LEU A 525 17.15 -14.26 6.50
CA LEU A 525 16.28 -13.15 6.09
C LEU A 525 16.65 -11.84 6.81
N GLU A 526 17.06 -11.90 8.07
CA GLU A 526 17.56 -10.73 8.80
C GLU A 526 18.81 -10.15 8.13
N GLN A 527 19.79 -10.98 7.75
CA GLN A 527 20.99 -10.51 7.06
C GLN A 527 20.64 -9.87 5.70
N LEU A 528 19.75 -10.46 4.93
CA LEU A 528 19.23 -9.87 3.68
C LEU A 528 18.54 -8.51 3.93
N GLY A 529 17.76 -8.42 5.00
CA GLY A 529 17.09 -7.19 5.41
C GLY A 529 18.06 -6.08 5.82
N TYR A 530 19.14 -6.43 6.53
CA TYR A 530 20.17 -5.47 6.96
C TYR A 530 20.98 -4.90 5.79
N GLN A 531 21.16 -5.68 4.73
CA GLN A 531 21.87 -5.25 3.52
C GLN A 531 20.95 -4.47 2.55
N ALA A 532 19.64 -4.60 2.65
CA ALA A 532 18.71 -4.02 1.70
C ALA A 532 18.71 -2.50 1.74
N GLU A 533 18.99 -1.85 0.60
CA GLU A 533 18.81 -0.41 0.41
C GLU A 533 17.33 -0.04 0.29
N SER A 534 16.49 -0.94 -0.27
CA SER A 534 15.05 -0.73 -0.31
C SER A 534 14.42 -0.95 1.06
N GLY A 535 13.76 0.09 1.59
CA GLY A 535 12.99 0.00 2.82
C GLY A 535 11.87 -1.05 2.72
N ALA A 536 11.20 -1.14 1.58
CA ALA A 536 10.16 -2.14 1.34
C ALA A 536 10.71 -3.59 1.34
N TRP A 537 11.87 -3.84 0.74
CA TRP A 537 12.52 -5.16 0.77
C TRP A 537 13.03 -5.49 2.16
N ARG A 538 13.70 -4.53 2.82
CA ARG A 538 14.11 -4.68 4.22
C ARG A 538 12.95 -5.11 5.10
N ASN A 539 11.86 -4.38 5.04
CA ASN A 539 10.66 -4.65 5.83
C ASN A 539 10.09 -6.04 5.52
N ALA A 540 10.02 -6.43 4.25
CA ALA A 540 9.52 -7.75 3.85
C ALA A 540 10.37 -8.88 4.44
N TYR A 541 11.69 -8.79 4.37
CA TYR A 541 12.59 -9.77 4.96
C TYR A 541 12.45 -9.84 6.49
N LEU A 542 12.42 -8.68 7.16
CA LEU A 542 12.35 -8.64 8.62
C LEU A 542 10.98 -9.09 9.17
N VAL A 543 9.87 -8.75 8.49
CA VAL A 543 8.54 -9.26 8.87
C VAL A 543 8.46 -10.77 8.68
N ALA A 544 9.02 -11.32 7.59
CA ALA A 544 9.09 -12.74 7.36
C ALA A 544 9.91 -13.44 8.46
N ALA A 545 11.05 -12.88 8.84
CA ALA A 545 11.86 -13.38 9.94
C ALA A 545 11.10 -13.35 11.28
N PHE A 546 10.40 -12.25 11.56
CA PHE A 546 9.57 -12.11 12.76
C PHE A 546 8.46 -13.17 12.81
N GLU A 547 7.75 -13.41 11.70
CA GLU A 547 6.67 -14.41 11.63
C GLU A 547 7.21 -15.85 11.77
N LEU A 548 8.37 -16.16 11.19
CA LEU A 548 9.00 -17.47 11.36
C LEU A 548 9.36 -17.76 12.83
N ARG A 549 9.77 -16.75 13.59
CA ARG A 549 10.11 -16.91 15.01
C ARG A 549 8.88 -16.94 15.91
N ASN A 550 7.88 -16.10 15.64
CA ASN A 550 6.80 -15.78 16.57
C ASN A 550 5.43 -16.26 16.10
N GLY A 551 5.25 -16.55 14.80
CA GLY A 551 3.95 -16.80 14.18
C GLY A 551 3.09 -15.54 14.09
N THR A 552 2.00 -15.62 13.35
CA THR A 552 1.03 -14.53 13.17
C THR A 552 0.11 -14.30 14.39
N GLY A 553 0.08 -15.25 15.34
CA GLY A 553 -0.76 -15.18 16.54
C GLY A 553 -0.37 -14.08 17.53
N GLN A 554 0.79 -13.45 17.36
CA GLN A 554 1.24 -12.31 18.16
C GLN A 554 0.62 -10.98 17.69
N TYR A 555 0.02 -10.95 16.53
CA TYR A 555 -0.61 -9.74 16.00
C TYR A 555 -1.91 -9.41 16.74
N PRO A 556 -2.23 -8.11 16.93
CA PRO A 556 -3.50 -7.73 17.51
C PRO A 556 -4.65 -8.34 16.70
N LYS A 557 -5.60 -9.01 17.36
CA LYS A 557 -6.78 -9.51 16.66
C LYS A 557 -7.47 -8.34 15.97
N ALA A 558 -7.47 -8.35 14.64
CA ALA A 558 -8.21 -7.36 13.88
C ALA A 558 -9.70 -7.49 14.20
N ALA A 559 -10.34 -6.36 14.49
CA ALA A 559 -11.78 -6.29 14.33
C ALA A 559 -12.13 -6.72 12.89
N LYS A 560 -13.25 -7.39 12.68
CA LYS A 560 -13.70 -7.79 11.33
C LYS A 560 -13.52 -6.61 10.39
N LEU A 561 -12.70 -6.78 9.38
CA LEU A 561 -12.49 -5.76 8.37
C LEU A 561 -13.81 -5.58 7.62
N GLY A 562 -14.53 -4.53 7.93
CA GLY A 562 -15.60 -4.03 7.07
C GLY A 562 -14.99 -3.35 5.84
N VAL A 563 -15.79 -3.19 4.81
CA VAL A 563 -15.37 -2.59 3.53
C VAL A 563 -15.06 -1.08 3.64
N GLY A 564 -14.90 -0.54 4.83
CA GLY A 564 -14.55 0.86 5.09
C GLY A 564 -15.53 1.89 4.49
N THR A 565 -15.22 3.16 4.69
CA THR A 565 -15.96 4.28 4.08
C THR A 565 -15.74 4.35 2.57
N THR A 566 -14.60 3.90 2.08
CA THR A 566 -14.25 3.85 0.64
C THR A 566 -15.32 3.12 -0.18
N ALA A 567 -15.80 1.97 0.29
CA ALA A 567 -16.81 1.18 -0.42
C ALA A 567 -18.18 1.87 -0.54
N GLN A 568 -18.46 2.88 0.27
CA GLN A 568 -19.70 3.68 0.13
C GLN A 568 -19.68 4.53 -1.16
N GLY A 569 -18.51 4.82 -1.70
CA GLY A 569 -18.33 5.51 -2.97
C GLY A 569 -18.59 4.65 -4.22
N MET A 570 -18.71 3.31 -4.07
CA MET A 570 -18.97 2.40 -5.19
C MET A 570 -20.34 2.65 -5.80
N ASP A 571 -20.43 2.54 -7.12
CA ASP A 571 -21.71 2.41 -7.79
C ASP A 571 -22.34 1.02 -7.57
N ALA A 572 -23.58 0.83 -7.98
CA ALA A 572 -24.30 -0.43 -7.76
C ALA A 572 -23.64 -1.60 -8.52
N GLN A 573 -23.12 -1.35 -9.71
CA GLN A 573 -22.46 -2.39 -10.51
C GLN A 573 -21.17 -2.87 -9.83
N THR A 574 -20.32 -1.96 -9.40
CA THR A 574 -19.08 -2.28 -8.66
C THR A 574 -19.38 -3.01 -7.33
N MET A 575 -20.48 -2.64 -6.64
CA MET A 575 -20.93 -3.38 -5.44
C MET A 575 -21.36 -4.81 -5.76
N LEU A 576 -22.02 -5.04 -6.91
CA LEU A 576 -22.42 -6.38 -7.36
C LEU A 576 -21.20 -7.22 -7.79
N ASP A 577 -20.20 -6.61 -8.44
CA ASP A 577 -18.92 -7.28 -8.72
C ASP A 577 -18.25 -7.72 -7.42
N TYR A 578 -18.18 -6.82 -6.44
CA TYR A 578 -17.64 -7.17 -5.12
C TYR A 578 -18.45 -8.26 -4.41
N MET A 579 -19.78 -8.24 -4.53
CA MET A 579 -20.64 -9.30 -3.99
C MET A 579 -20.29 -10.66 -4.61
N GLY A 580 -20.05 -10.71 -5.92
CA GLY A 580 -19.59 -11.93 -6.61
C GLY A 580 -18.24 -12.44 -6.08
N ILE A 581 -17.30 -11.52 -5.76
CA ILE A 581 -15.98 -11.86 -5.22
C ILE A 581 -16.08 -12.50 -3.82
N VAL A 582 -16.94 -11.98 -2.96
CA VAL A 582 -17.10 -12.48 -1.58
C VAL A 582 -18.07 -13.66 -1.46
N MET A 583 -18.74 -14.04 -2.54
CA MET A 583 -19.68 -15.16 -2.56
C MET A 583 -18.91 -16.49 -2.61
N ASP A 584 -19.17 -17.35 -1.62
CA ASP A 584 -18.61 -18.70 -1.56
C ASP A 584 -19.48 -19.65 -2.42
N THR A 585 -19.00 -19.94 -3.61
CA THR A 585 -19.68 -20.78 -4.58
C THR A 585 -19.83 -22.23 -4.11
N GLU A 586 -18.97 -22.73 -3.20
CA GLU A 586 -19.10 -24.08 -2.63
C GLU A 586 -20.35 -24.22 -1.76
N LYS A 587 -20.76 -23.14 -1.09
CA LYS A 587 -22.02 -23.12 -0.31
C LYS A 587 -23.26 -23.05 -1.18
N LEU A 588 -23.11 -22.65 -2.44
CA LEU A 588 -24.19 -22.44 -3.39
C LEU A 588 -24.20 -23.47 -4.54
N GLN A 589 -23.37 -24.53 -4.44
CA GLN A 589 -23.33 -25.60 -5.45
C GLN A 589 -24.74 -26.11 -5.79
N ASP A 590 -25.00 -26.24 -7.09
CA ASP A 590 -26.25 -26.75 -7.65
C ASP A 590 -27.49 -25.84 -7.44
N ARG A 591 -27.33 -24.66 -6.88
CA ARG A 591 -28.44 -23.70 -6.76
C ARG A 591 -28.43 -22.72 -7.91
N SER A 592 -29.60 -22.54 -8.52
CA SER A 592 -29.91 -21.48 -9.46
C SER A 592 -31.07 -20.68 -8.91
N LEU A 593 -30.90 -19.36 -8.83
CA LEU A 593 -31.92 -18.42 -8.37
C LEU A 593 -31.99 -17.22 -9.30
N THR A 594 -33.20 -16.74 -9.53
CA THR A 594 -33.44 -15.47 -10.24
C THR A 594 -33.96 -14.45 -9.23
N ILE A 595 -33.27 -13.34 -9.08
CA ILE A 595 -33.57 -12.34 -8.06
C ILE A 595 -33.77 -10.97 -8.72
N ASN A 596 -34.90 -10.34 -8.51
CA ASN A 596 -35.10 -8.95 -8.82
C ASN A 596 -34.52 -8.11 -7.68
N LEU A 597 -33.54 -7.29 -8.00
CA LEU A 597 -32.95 -6.30 -7.09
C LEU A 597 -33.44 -4.92 -7.47
N LYS A 598 -34.33 -4.35 -6.67
CA LYS A 598 -34.85 -3.00 -6.82
C LYS A 598 -34.06 -2.04 -5.94
N LEU A 599 -33.32 -1.13 -6.55
CA LEU A 599 -32.54 -0.15 -5.81
C LEU A 599 -33.30 1.18 -5.70
N THR A 600 -33.40 1.70 -4.48
CA THR A 600 -34.15 2.95 -4.22
C THR A 600 -33.36 4.21 -4.59
N ASP A 601 -32.06 4.10 -4.83
CA ASP A 601 -31.12 5.20 -5.11
C ASP A 601 -30.17 4.92 -6.30
N ALA A 602 -30.49 3.89 -7.11
CA ALA A 602 -29.76 3.51 -8.32
C ALA A 602 -30.69 2.72 -9.27
N ASP A 603 -30.16 2.26 -10.41
CA ASP A 603 -30.88 1.45 -11.39
C ASP A 603 -31.19 0.05 -10.81
N ASP A 604 -32.29 -0.55 -11.30
CA ASP A 604 -32.69 -1.92 -10.93
C ASP A 604 -31.82 -2.97 -11.65
N TYR A 605 -31.68 -4.13 -11.03
CA TYR A 605 -30.92 -5.26 -11.60
C TYR A 605 -31.71 -6.57 -11.50
N LEU A 606 -31.57 -7.40 -12.54
CA LEU A 606 -31.90 -8.81 -12.47
C LEU A 606 -30.62 -9.58 -12.13
N LEU A 607 -30.59 -10.21 -10.98
CA LEU A 607 -29.51 -11.11 -10.57
C LEU A 607 -29.86 -12.54 -10.94
N LYS A 608 -28.92 -13.24 -11.56
CA LYS A 608 -29.01 -14.69 -11.80
C LYS A 608 -27.88 -15.40 -11.10
N LEU A 609 -28.22 -16.14 -10.08
CA LEU A 609 -27.32 -17.09 -9.50
C LEU A 609 -27.41 -18.39 -10.35
N HIS A 610 -26.33 -18.70 -11.07
CA HIS A 610 -26.28 -19.85 -11.97
C HIS A 610 -25.15 -20.78 -11.54
N HIS A 611 -25.51 -21.92 -10.98
CA HIS A 611 -24.55 -22.88 -10.39
C HIS A 611 -23.57 -22.22 -9.40
N GLY A 612 -24.08 -21.34 -8.55
CA GLY A 612 -23.28 -20.61 -7.57
C GLY A 612 -22.56 -19.37 -8.10
N VAL A 613 -22.63 -19.08 -9.41
CA VAL A 613 -21.98 -17.88 -10.02
C VAL A 613 -23.01 -16.76 -10.14
N LEU A 614 -22.68 -15.58 -9.67
CA LEU A 614 -23.53 -14.39 -9.76
C LEU A 614 -23.34 -13.71 -11.12
N LEU A 615 -24.42 -13.63 -11.89
CA LEU A 615 -24.55 -12.79 -13.08
C LEU A 615 -25.59 -11.71 -12.81
N TYR A 616 -25.43 -10.53 -13.38
CA TYR A 616 -26.41 -9.46 -13.22
C TYR A 616 -26.65 -8.72 -14.52
N TYR A 617 -27.89 -8.21 -14.66
CA TYR A 617 -28.38 -7.51 -15.86
C TYR A 617 -29.01 -6.21 -15.41
N LYS A 618 -28.44 -5.09 -15.84
CA LYS A 618 -28.91 -3.75 -15.53
C LYS A 618 -30.24 -3.47 -16.24
N ASP A 619 -31.13 -2.70 -15.60
CA ASP A 619 -32.44 -2.29 -16.11
C ASP A 619 -33.33 -3.47 -16.55
N ALA A 620 -33.20 -4.61 -15.90
CA ALA A 620 -33.95 -5.81 -16.17
C ALA A 620 -34.61 -6.34 -14.90
N LEU A 621 -35.86 -6.81 -15.03
CA LEU A 621 -36.60 -7.51 -14.00
C LEU A 621 -37.33 -8.71 -14.64
N SER A 622 -37.68 -9.72 -13.85
CA SER A 622 -38.39 -10.90 -14.30
C SER A 622 -39.68 -11.13 -13.48
N ASP A 623 -40.79 -11.37 -14.16
CA ASP A 623 -42.04 -11.73 -13.49
C ASP A 623 -41.94 -13.07 -12.77
N ASP A 624 -41.09 -13.99 -13.25
CA ASP A 624 -40.85 -15.31 -12.73
C ASP A 624 -39.69 -15.37 -11.71
N ALA A 625 -39.24 -14.23 -11.20
CA ALA A 625 -38.18 -14.20 -10.21
C ALA A 625 -38.57 -14.99 -8.94
N ASP A 626 -37.62 -15.80 -8.44
CA ASP A 626 -37.75 -16.57 -7.19
C ASP A 626 -37.80 -15.63 -5.98
N LEU A 627 -37.15 -14.49 -6.07
CA LEU A 627 -37.03 -13.50 -5.01
C LEU A 627 -37.08 -12.07 -5.59
N THR A 628 -37.76 -11.17 -4.89
CA THR A 628 -37.69 -9.74 -5.16
C THR A 628 -37.29 -9.00 -3.89
N ILE A 629 -36.19 -8.24 -3.96
CA ILE A 629 -35.60 -7.51 -2.84
C ILE A 629 -35.57 -6.02 -3.20
N SER A 630 -35.96 -5.18 -2.25
CA SER A 630 -35.85 -3.72 -2.36
C SER A 630 -34.92 -3.18 -1.28
N MET A 631 -33.98 -2.29 -1.67
CA MET A 631 -33.04 -1.67 -0.76
C MET A 631 -32.34 -0.47 -1.42
N PRO A 632 -31.71 0.45 -0.64
CA PRO A 632 -30.70 1.35 -1.20
C PRO A 632 -29.45 0.54 -1.59
N ARG A 633 -28.65 1.02 -2.57
CA ARG A 633 -27.42 0.31 -3.05
C ARG A 633 -26.48 -0.11 -1.92
N ILE A 634 -26.38 0.68 -0.85
CA ILE A 634 -25.57 0.33 0.33
C ILE A 634 -26.02 -0.97 1.03
N GLY A 635 -27.26 -1.42 0.79
CA GLY A 635 -27.77 -2.72 1.25
C GLY A 635 -26.97 -3.90 0.70
N ILE A 636 -26.38 -3.77 -0.51
CA ILE A 636 -25.51 -4.80 -1.08
C ILE A 636 -24.29 -5.01 -0.16
N LEU A 637 -23.69 -3.93 0.34
CA LEU A 637 -22.58 -4.02 1.29
C LEU A 637 -23.01 -4.56 2.69
N ALA A 638 -24.26 -4.35 3.08
CA ALA A 638 -24.79 -4.97 4.29
C ALA A 638 -24.84 -6.49 4.16
N ILE A 639 -25.25 -7.00 3.00
CA ILE A 639 -25.26 -8.45 2.68
C ILE A 639 -23.81 -8.98 2.68
N THR A 640 -22.92 -8.37 1.93
CA THR A 640 -21.54 -8.84 1.78
C THR A 640 -20.75 -8.83 3.08
N SER A 641 -21.06 -7.92 4.00
CA SER A 641 -20.41 -7.85 5.32
C SER A 641 -21.06 -8.77 6.37
N GLY A 642 -22.20 -9.38 6.06
CA GLY A 642 -23.00 -10.16 7.02
C GLY A 642 -23.50 -9.34 8.22
N ASN A 643 -23.66 -8.02 8.06
CA ASN A 643 -24.12 -7.14 9.14
C ASN A 643 -25.64 -7.24 9.30
N GLN A 644 -26.09 -8.12 10.20
CA GLN A 644 -27.49 -8.45 10.39
C GLN A 644 -28.36 -7.23 10.73
N GLU A 645 -27.88 -6.34 11.59
CA GLU A 645 -28.60 -5.11 11.95
C GLU A 645 -28.87 -4.21 10.73
N LYS A 646 -27.84 -4.05 9.87
CA LYS A 646 -27.99 -3.27 8.63
C LYS A 646 -28.88 -3.98 7.61
N ILE A 647 -28.78 -5.30 7.51
CA ILE A 647 -29.63 -6.12 6.64
C ILE A 647 -31.11 -5.90 7.02
N GLU A 648 -31.47 -6.08 8.29
CA GLU A 648 -32.84 -5.90 8.79
C GLU A 648 -33.38 -4.47 8.60
N LYS A 649 -32.49 -3.48 8.71
CA LYS A 649 -32.86 -2.07 8.60
C LYS A 649 -33.03 -1.58 7.14
N LEU A 650 -32.22 -2.09 6.23
CA LEU A 650 -32.09 -1.54 4.86
C LEU A 650 -32.81 -2.36 3.81
N ILE A 651 -33.09 -3.65 4.07
CA ILE A 651 -33.51 -4.62 3.04
C ILE A 651 -34.94 -5.08 3.31
N THR A 652 -35.76 -5.03 2.25
CA THR A 652 -37.11 -5.54 2.26
C THR A 652 -37.26 -6.67 1.24
N VAL A 653 -37.69 -7.83 1.66
CA VAL A 653 -38.07 -8.93 0.77
C VAL A 653 -39.52 -8.72 0.36
N GLU A 654 -39.78 -8.34 -0.89
CA GLU A 654 -41.13 -8.04 -1.43
C GLU A 654 -41.84 -9.28 -1.92
N LYS A 655 -41.09 -10.25 -2.47
CA LYS A 655 -41.62 -11.51 -3.02
C LYS A 655 -40.63 -12.65 -2.78
N GLY A 656 -41.09 -13.85 -2.53
CA GLY A 656 -40.31 -15.08 -2.39
C GLY A 656 -40.11 -15.52 -0.94
N ASP A 657 -39.35 -16.62 -0.75
CA ASP A 657 -39.10 -17.21 0.56
C ASP A 657 -37.92 -16.53 1.26
N ALA A 658 -38.16 -16.08 2.49
CA ALA A 658 -37.09 -15.51 3.32
C ALA A 658 -35.89 -16.47 3.52
N ALA A 659 -36.11 -17.79 3.47
CA ALA A 659 -35.05 -18.78 3.54
C ALA A 659 -34.11 -18.74 2.32
N LEU A 660 -34.60 -18.35 1.14
CA LEU A 660 -33.74 -18.13 -0.04
C LEU A 660 -32.84 -16.91 0.15
N PHE A 661 -33.38 -15.83 0.70
CA PHE A 661 -32.62 -14.64 1.03
C PHE A 661 -31.55 -14.94 2.10
N GLN A 662 -31.91 -15.68 3.15
CA GLN A 662 -30.95 -16.10 4.18
C GLN A 662 -29.82 -16.96 3.58
N THR A 663 -30.16 -17.87 2.66
CA THR A 663 -29.12 -18.67 1.95
C THR A 663 -28.13 -17.81 1.20
N LEU A 664 -28.60 -16.74 0.54
CA LEU A 664 -27.71 -15.78 -0.12
C LEU A 664 -26.81 -15.07 0.90
N CYS A 665 -27.35 -14.60 2.01
CA CYS A 665 -26.57 -13.96 3.07
C CYS A 665 -25.52 -14.92 3.68
N ASP A 666 -25.87 -16.17 3.92
CA ASP A 666 -25.01 -17.20 4.52
C ASP A 666 -23.88 -17.66 3.57
N SER A 667 -24.02 -17.38 2.28
CA SER A 667 -23.00 -17.73 1.29
C SER A 667 -21.81 -16.77 1.28
N MET A 668 -21.91 -15.62 1.95
CA MET A 668 -20.80 -14.66 1.97
C MET A 668 -19.63 -15.22 2.76
N ALA A 669 -18.41 -15.08 2.19
CA ALA A 669 -17.16 -15.49 2.82
C ALA A 669 -16.68 -14.43 3.82
N ALA A 670 -16.03 -14.91 4.87
CA ALA A 670 -15.26 -14.06 5.78
C ALA A 670 -13.77 -14.30 5.52
N PHE A 671 -13.01 -13.24 5.32
CA PHE A 671 -11.58 -13.33 5.07
C PHE A 671 -10.79 -13.20 6.37
N ASP A 672 -9.75 -14.03 6.52
CA ASP A 672 -8.75 -13.88 7.57
C ASP A 672 -7.67 -12.91 7.11
N LEU A 673 -7.44 -11.85 7.90
CA LEU A 673 -6.37 -10.89 7.59
C LEU A 673 -4.98 -11.47 7.84
N TYR A 674 -4.83 -12.45 8.73
CA TYR A 674 -3.55 -12.96 9.17
C TYR A 674 -3.20 -14.33 8.57
N PHE A 675 -3.61 -14.56 7.32
CA PHE A 675 -3.20 -15.77 6.61
C PHE A 675 -1.67 -15.85 6.48
N ASN A 676 -1.14 -17.08 6.49
CA ASN A 676 0.30 -17.31 6.38
C ASN A 676 0.84 -16.93 4.99
N ILE A 677 2.07 -16.42 4.94
CA ILE A 677 2.78 -16.05 3.71
C ILE A 677 4.12 -16.81 3.62
N ILE A 678 4.91 -16.79 4.68
CA ILE A 678 6.27 -17.38 4.69
C ILE A 678 6.27 -18.86 5.09
N GLU A 679 5.15 -19.38 5.48
CA GLU A 679 4.92 -20.76 5.88
C GLU A 679 3.54 -21.24 5.35
N PRO A 680 3.27 -22.56 5.32
CA PRO A 680 2.00 -23.12 4.80
C PRO A 680 0.76 -22.62 5.52
#